data_6d71f018ea5e3baf7865915025f12e75
#
_entry.id   6d71f018ea5e3baf7865915025f12e75
#
_cell.length_a   1.000
_cell.length_b   1.000
_cell.length_c   1.000
_cell.angle_alpha   90.00
_cell.angle_beta   90.00
_cell.angle_gamma   90.00
#
_symmetry.space_group_name_H-M   'P 1'
#
loop_
_entity.id
_entity.type
_entity.pdbx_description
1 polymer ?
#
loop_
_entity_poly.entity_id
_entity_poly.type
_entity_poly.pdbx_seq_one_letter_code
_entity_poly.pdbx_strand_id
1 'polypeptide(L)'
;MTNEKYLKQLNGLDVKYYDVKSAVEDITPGSFAKLNYTSRVLAENLLRKCPSEDLKDSLIQLIEKRTDKDFPWFPSRVICHDILGLTAFVDLAGLREAVAASGVDPQKINPVVPTQLIVDHSLAVECGGFDPDAFQKNRDIEDRRNADRFDFINWTKKAFDNVDVIPPGNGIMHQINLEKMSPVIHNIDGIASPDTLVGTDSHTPHVDALGVIAVGVGGLEAENVMLGNPSYMRVPEIIGVEITGTRGAGITATDIALSLTSFLRDNNVISAYLEFYGSGIKYLDLGDRATISNMTPEYGASAAMFAIDDRTIDYLKITGRTPEQVKLVETYAKANGLWADSLSEATYARTIKFDLTTVTRTLAGPSQPHKLLPTSALDSEGITKKIEISNDVMPDGAVLIAAITSCTNTSNPRNVVAAGLLAKKANELGLSRKRWVKSSLAPGSKVSEIYLKDSGLLSELEKLGFGIVGFACTTCNGMSGALDPKIEAEAAASGVYTTAVLSGNRNFDGRIHPFIKEAFLASPPLVVAYALAGSIRVNIETGVIGIDKNGKEVRLKDLWPSDEEIDAIVYKSVKPEMFAKIYDPMFAKSDKGEKAEPFYKWDAKSTYIQKPPYWEDAFMSMPALKNLRPLGVFPNDITTDHLSPSNAIQANSASGEYCLKMGLPLEDLNSYATHRGDHNTALRATLANPKLYNEMVKDENGKVKQGSLTKIMPEGKESRMWEAIETYMERKQPLIIVAGTNYGQGSSRDWAAKGVRLAGVEVVIAESIERIHRTNLVGMGVLPLQFKKGDTRHTYNIDGTETFDILGNIEPRGDLTVSMTRANGEKVEFKVTCRLDTSAEVEVYKAGGILQKFAKDVIAAK
;
A
#
# COMPACT_ATOMS: atom_id res chain seq x y z
N MET A 1 -21.78 -27.38 15.06
CA MET A 1 -21.67 -26.61 16.33
C MET A 1 -22.54 -25.39 16.19
N THR A 2 -23.47 -25.14 17.14
CA THR A 2 -24.29 -23.91 17.05
C THR A 2 -23.62 -22.79 17.78
N ASN A 3 -23.52 -21.61 17.15
CA ASN A 3 -22.87 -20.42 17.69
C ASN A 3 -23.69 -19.71 18.77
N GLU A 4 -25.00 -19.84 18.75
CA GLU A 4 -25.95 -19.22 19.72
C GLU A 4 -25.60 -19.52 21.19
N LYS A 5 -25.10 -20.73 21.48
CA LYS A 5 -24.66 -21.17 22.81
C LYS A 5 -23.61 -20.21 23.45
N TYR A 6 -22.82 -19.55 22.60
CA TYR A 6 -21.72 -18.68 23.06
C TYR A 6 -22.05 -17.19 23.04
N LEU A 7 -23.28 -16.85 22.65
CA LEU A 7 -23.77 -15.45 22.70
C LEU A 7 -24.13 -15.09 24.14
N LYS A 8 -23.37 -14.21 24.75
CA LYS A 8 -23.53 -13.80 26.16
C LYS A 8 -23.74 -12.29 26.29
N GLN A 9 -24.35 -11.89 27.38
CA GLN A 9 -24.46 -10.48 27.76
C GLN A 9 -23.10 -9.94 28.20
N LEU A 10 -22.70 -8.77 27.71
CA LEU A 10 -21.48 -8.10 28.14
C LEU A 10 -21.77 -7.35 29.47
N ASN A 11 -21.08 -7.75 30.54
CA ASN A 11 -21.34 -7.19 31.87
C ASN A 11 -21.14 -5.68 31.92
N GLY A 12 -22.15 -4.96 32.41
CA GLY A 12 -22.14 -3.51 32.58
C GLY A 12 -22.46 -2.70 31.32
N LEU A 13 -22.87 -3.36 30.24
CA LEU A 13 -23.34 -2.73 28.99
C LEU A 13 -24.56 -3.49 28.44
N ASP A 14 -25.47 -2.76 27.76
CA ASP A 14 -26.63 -3.37 27.12
C ASP A 14 -26.29 -3.88 25.70
N VAL A 15 -25.27 -4.73 25.62
CA VAL A 15 -24.85 -5.40 24.39
C VAL A 15 -24.45 -6.85 24.65
N LYS A 16 -24.59 -7.69 23.65
CA LYS A 16 -24.13 -9.10 23.67
C LYS A 16 -22.80 -9.24 22.96
N TYR A 17 -22.12 -10.35 23.19
CA TYR A 17 -20.89 -10.72 22.49
C TYR A 17 -20.74 -12.24 22.39
N TYR A 18 -19.96 -12.71 21.44
CA TYR A 18 -19.58 -14.13 21.34
C TYR A 18 -18.39 -14.40 22.25
N ASP A 19 -18.59 -15.27 23.25
CA ASP A 19 -17.57 -15.69 24.22
C ASP A 19 -16.62 -16.71 23.60
N VAL A 20 -15.51 -16.21 23.05
CA VAL A 20 -14.47 -17.03 22.40
C VAL A 20 -13.84 -18.03 23.39
N LYS A 21 -13.63 -17.61 24.65
CA LYS A 21 -13.04 -18.46 25.67
C LYS A 21 -13.87 -19.72 25.86
N SER A 22 -15.16 -19.58 26.11
CA SER A 22 -16.04 -20.74 26.30
C SER A 22 -16.07 -21.64 25.07
N ALA A 23 -16.07 -21.09 23.86
CA ALA A 23 -16.13 -21.86 22.63
C ALA A 23 -14.84 -22.68 22.40
N VAL A 24 -13.69 -22.07 22.64
CA VAL A 24 -12.38 -22.72 22.48
C VAL A 24 -12.17 -23.79 23.55
N GLU A 25 -12.52 -23.50 24.82
CA GLU A 25 -12.38 -24.44 25.93
C GLU A 25 -13.32 -25.64 25.79
N ASP A 26 -14.51 -25.48 25.20
CA ASP A 26 -15.41 -26.59 24.91
C ASP A 26 -14.87 -27.54 23.82
N ILE A 27 -14.01 -27.08 22.95
CA ILE A 27 -13.37 -27.88 21.89
C ILE A 27 -12.10 -28.54 22.44
N THR A 28 -11.22 -27.75 23.05
CA THR A 28 -9.93 -28.21 23.57
C THR A 28 -9.63 -27.53 24.90
N PRO A 29 -9.94 -28.15 26.03
CA PRO A 29 -9.72 -27.58 27.36
C PRO A 29 -8.26 -27.13 27.59
N GLY A 30 -8.07 -25.93 28.14
CA GLY A 30 -6.76 -25.32 28.42
C GLY A 30 -6.08 -24.69 27.20
N SER A 31 -6.75 -24.56 26.05
CA SER A 31 -6.14 -24.01 24.84
C SER A 31 -6.32 -22.50 24.68
N PHE A 32 -7.36 -21.89 25.27
CA PHE A 32 -7.62 -20.45 25.09
C PHE A 32 -6.48 -19.56 25.55
N ALA A 33 -5.85 -19.85 26.69
CA ALA A 33 -4.74 -19.08 27.22
C ALA A 33 -3.53 -19.05 26.26
N LYS A 34 -3.35 -20.13 25.49
CA LYS A 34 -2.27 -20.28 24.51
C LYS A 34 -2.53 -19.59 23.18
N LEU A 35 -3.80 -19.20 22.89
CA LEU A 35 -4.12 -18.47 21.68
C LEU A 35 -3.55 -17.05 21.78
N ASN A 36 -2.88 -16.63 20.72
CA ASN A 36 -2.40 -15.27 20.56
C ASN A 36 -3.56 -14.33 20.17
N TYR A 37 -3.28 -13.02 20.13
CA TYR A 37 -4.26 -11.98 19.88
C TYR A 37 -5.03 -12.22 18.57
N THR A 38 -4.31 -12.38 17.48
CA THR A 38 -4.86 -12.61 16.13
C THR A 38 -5.79 -13.80 16.09
N SER A 39 -5.37 -14.93 16.69
CA SER A 39 -6.21 -16.14 16.73
C SER A 39 -7.50 -15.94 17.52
N ARG A 40 -7.49 -15.13 18.60
CA ARG A 40 -8.70 -14.80 19.37
C ARG A 40 -9.68 -13.96 18.56
N VAL A 41 -9.18 -12.96 17.80
CA VAL A 41 -10.03 -12.14 16.90
C VAL A 41 -10.60 -12.98 15.76
N LEU A 42 -9.80 -13.84 15.14
CA LEU A 42 -10.26 -14.74 14.08
C LEU A 42 -11.27 -15.77 14.59
N ALA A 43 -11.09 -16.30 15.80
CA ALA A 43 -12.07 -17.21 16.43
C ALA A 43 -13.40 -16.52 16.69
N GLU A 44 -13.42 -15.25 17.10
CA GLU A 44 -14.64 -14.46 17.23
C GLU A 44 -15.35 -14.32 15.88
N ASN A 45 -14.59 -13.94 14.85
CA ASN A 45 -15.11 -13.78 13.50
C ASN A 45 -15.79 -15.06 12.98
N LEU A 46 -15.16 -16.21 13.19
CA LEU A 46 -15.73 -17.52 12.88
C LEU A 46 -17.00 -17.80 13.69
N LEU A 47 -16.99 -17.60 15.00
CA LEU A 47 -18.17 -17.81 15.84
C LEU A 47 -19.36 -16.98 15.37
N ARG A 48 -19.13 -15.77 14.92
CA ARG A 48 -20.18 -14.84 14.51
C ARG A 48 -20.67 -15.08 13.07
N LYS A 49 -19.83 -15.51 12.16
CA LYS A 49 -20.11 -15.48 10.71
C LYS A 49 -19.99 -16.82 10.00
N CYS A 50 -19.21 -17.78 10.50
CA CYS A 50 -18.99 -19.04 9.83
C CYS A 50 -20.26 -19.92 9.84
N PRO A 51 -20.61 -20.59 8.73
CA PRO A 51 -21.68 -21.59 8.71
C PRO A 51 -21.50 -22.65 9.79
N SER A 52 -22.62 -23.12 10.37
CA SER A 52 -22.59 -24.04 11.53
C SER A 52 -21.91 -25.37 11.23
N GLU A 53 -22.01 -25.84 9.99
CA GLU A 53 -21.34 -27.04 9.49
C GLU A 53 -19.81 -26.96 9.53
N ASP A 54 -19.25 -25.81 9.15
CA ASP A 54 -17.80 -25.58 9.02
C ASP A 54 -17.17 -25.02 10.30
N LEU A 55 -17.98 -24.45 11.20
CA LEU A 55 -17.52 -23.69 12.35
C LEU A 55 -16.55 -24.48 13.25
N LYS A 56 -16.91 -25.74 13.58
CA LYS A 56 -16.09 -26.55 14.50
C LYS A 56 -14.72 -26.84 13.91
N ASP A 57 -14.66 -27.23 12.63
CA ASP A 57 -13.42 -27.58 11.96
C ASP A 57 -12.54 -26.36 11.76
N SER A 58 -13.13 -25.19 11.44
CA SER A 58 -12.40 -23.92 11.32
C SER A 58 -11.79 -23.47 12.64
N LEU A 59 -12.52 -23.62 13.77
CA LEU A 59 -11.97 -23.33 15.11
C LEU A 59 -10.84 -24.29 15.49
N ILE A 60 -10.98 -25.60 15.19
CA ILE A 60 -9.91 -26.59 15.43
C ILE A 60 -8.64 -26.19 14.67
N GLN A 61 -8.75 -25.73 13.42
CA GLN A 61 -7.61 -25.27 12.63
C GLN A 61 -6.85 -24.12 13.33
N LEU A 62 -7.57 -23.14 13.88
CA LEU A 62 -6.96 -22.04 14.64
C LEU A 62 -6.30 -22.53 15.93
N ILE A 63 -6.94 -23.41 16.67
CA ILE A 63 -6.45 -23.97 17.95
C ILE A 63 -5.18 -24.80 17.71
N GLU A 64 -5.18 -25.63 16.68
CA GLU A 64 -4.06 -26.50 16.31
C GLU A 64 -3.00 -25.79 15.46
N LYS A 65 -3.23 -24.52 15.08
CA LYS A 65 -2.36 -23.69 14.20
C LYS A 65 -2.04 -24.40 12.87
N ARG A 66 -3.03 -24.96 12.25
CA ARG A 66 -2.87 -25.73 11.00
C ARG A 66 -2.72 -24.79 9.83
N THR A 67 -1.58 -24.90 9.14
CA THR A 67 -1.26 -24.11 7.96
C THR A 67 -1.56 -24.81 6.64
N ASP A 68 -2.06 -26.05 6.69
CA ASP A 68 -2.33 -26.91 5.53
C ASP A 68 -3.77 -26.84 5.03
N LYS A 69 -4.69 -26.25 5.81
CA LYS A 69 -6.11 -26.13 5.47
C LYS A 69 -6.55 -24.68 5.41
N ASP A 70 -7.55 -24.45 4.58
CA ASP A 70 -8.20 -23.17 4.41
C ASP A 70 -9.26 -22.95 5.49
N PHE A 71 -9.49 -21.69 5.86
CA PHE A 71 -10.64 -21.28 6.63
C PHE A 71 -11.20 -19.95 6.10
N PRO A 72 -12.50 -19.68 6.26
CA PRO A 72 -13.13 -18.45 5.82
C PRO A 72 -12.85 -17.32 6.82
N TRP A 73 -12.54 -16.14 6.31
CA TRP A 73 -12.49 -14.91 7.07
C TRP A 73 -13.49 -13.90 6.50
N PHE A 74 -14.26 -13.26 7.37
CA PHE A 74 -15.33 -12.33 7.00
C PHE A 74 -15.00 -10.92 7.50
N PRO A 75 -14.27 -10.10 6.75
CA PRO A 75 -13.99 -8.71 7.11
C PRO A 75 -15.29 -7.94 7.38
N SER A 76 -15.29 -7.08 8.42
CA SER A 76 -16.46 -6.33 8.82
C SER A 76 -16.78 -5.16 7.89
N ARG A 77 -15.77 -4.65 7.18
CA ARG A 77 -15.88 -3.53 6.25
C ARG A 77 -14.74 -3.51 5.22
N VAL A 78 -14.91 -2.67 4.20
CA VAL A 78 -13.91 -2.42 3.16
C VAL A 78 -13.57 -0.94 3.13
N ILE A 79 -12.28 -0.62 3.06
CA ILE A 79 -11.83 0.75 2.80
C ILE A 79 -11.07 0.82 1.49
N CYS A 80 -11.31 1.87 0.72
CA CYS A 80 -10.74 2.06 -0.60
C CYS A 80 -10.18 3.46 -0.77
N HIS A 81 -9.00 3.57 -1.36
CA HIS A 81 -8.58 4.85 -1.92
C HIS A 81 -9.07 5.01 -3.36
N ASP A 82 -9.10 6.23 -3.88
CA ASP A 82 -9.74 6.58 -5.16
C ASP A 82 -9.06 6.01 -6.41
N ILE A 83 -7.86 5.44 -6.32
CA ILE A 83 -7.20 4.82 -7.47
C ILE A 83 -7.66 3.37 -7.67
N LEU A 84 -7.53 2.52 -6.64
CA LEU A 84 -7.93 1.11 -6.74
C LEU A 84 -9.42 0.90 -6.41
N GLY A 85 -9.98 1.68 -5.49
CA GLY A 85 -11.40 1.62 -5.18
C GLY A 85 -12.26 2.07 -6.35
N LEU A 86 -11.84 3.13 -7.07
CA LEU A 86 -12.51 3.55 -8.28
C LEU A 86 -12.54 2.43 -9.32
N THR A 87 -11.42 1.75 -9.57
CA THR A 87 -11.36 0.65 -10.54
C THR A 87 -12.23 -0.51 -10.11
N ALA A 88 -12.31 -0.83 -8.83
CA ALA A 88 -13.23 -1.83 -8.31
C ALA A 88 -14.70 -1.47 -8.61
N PHE A 89 -15.09 -0.23 -8.40
CA PHE A 89 -16.46 0.21 -8.75
C PHE A 89 -16.71 0.26 -10.26
N VAL A 90 -15.69 0.54 -11.07
CA VAL A 90 -15.79 0.44 -12.55
C VAL A 90 -16.07 -1.01 -12.95
N ASP A 91 -15.41 -1.97 -12.32
CA ASP A 91 -15.64 -3.39 -12.53
C ASP A 91 -17.07 -3.80 -12.09
N LEU A 92 -17.52 -3.38 -10.90
CA LEU A 92 -18.88 -3.65 -10.42
C LEU A 92 -19.95 -2.99 -11.32
N ALA A 93 -19.69 -1.82 -11.87
CA ALA A 93 -20.58 -1.18 -12.84
C ALA A 93 -20.70 -2.00 -14.16
N GLY A 94 -19.57 -2.49 -14.67
CA GLY A 94 -19.56 -3.40 -15.81
C GLY A 94 -20.24 -4.74 -15.51
N LEU A 95 -20.05 -5.28 -14.29
CA LEU A 95 -20.69 -6.51 -13.83
C LEU A 95 -22.23 -6.36 -13.78
N ARG A 96 -22.75 -5.19 -13.35
CA ARG A 96 -24.20 -4.91 -13.40
C ARG A 96 -24.76 -5.09 -14.81
N GLU A 97 -24.07 -4.58 -15.83
CA GLU A 97 -24.50 -4.74 -17.22
C GLU A 97 -24.40 -6.18 -17.69
N ALA A 98 -23.33 -6.91 -17.32
CA ALA A 98 -23.12 -8.30 -17.69
C ALA A 98 -24.22 -9.21 -17.12
N VAL A 99 -24.59 -9.06 -15.84
CA VAL A 99 -25.65 -9.87 -15.23
C VAL A 99 -27.04 -9.46 -15.76
N ALA A 100 -27.28 -8.19 -16.03
CA ALA A 100 -28.53 -7.70 -16.60
C ALA A 100 -28.76 -8.24 -18.03
N ALA A 101 -27.70 -8.35 -18.84
CA ALA A 101 -27.77 -8.99 -20.16
C ALA A 101 -28.22 -10.46 -20.08
N SER A 102 -28.01 -11.14 -18.96
CA SER A 102 -28.49 -12.49 -18.65
C SER A 102 -29.87 -12.49 -17.97
N GLY A 103 -30.52 -11.31 -17.82
CA GLY A 103 -31.86 -11.13 -17.23
C GLY A 103 -31.86 -11.22 -15.69
N VAL A 104 -30.74 -10.94 -15.04
CA VAL A 104 -30.64 -10.78 -13.59
C VAL A 104 -30.80 -9.30 -13.23
N ASP A 105 -31.48 -9.01 -12.10
CA ASP A 105 -31.62 -7.66 -11.59
C ASP A 105 -30.24 -7.08 -11.26
N PRO A 106 -29.80 -5.97 -11.90
CA PRO A 106 -28.51 -5.34 -11.64
C PRO A 106 -28.35 -4.83 -10.20
N GLN A 107 -29.43 -4.56 -9.48
CA GLN A 107 -29.40 -4.15 -8.07
C GLN A 107 -28.90 -5.25 -7.14
N LYS A 108 -28.84 -6.50 -7.57
CA LYS A 108 -28.19 -7.58 -6.82
C LYS A 108 -26.67 -7.39 -6.69
N ILE A 109 -26.08 -6.57 -7.57
CA ILE A 109 -24.67 -6.20 -7.51
C ILE A 109 -24.52 -4.94 -6.65
N ASN A 110 -24.36 -5.13 -5.35
CA ASN A 110 -24.16 -4.08 -4.35
C ASN A 110 -23.18 -4.55 -3.27
N PRO A 111 -22.40 -3.65 -2.67
CA PRO A 111 -21.67 -3.97 -1.44
C PRO A 111 -22.64 -4.36 -0.32
N VAL A 112 -22.40 -5.52 0.28
CA VAL A 112 -23.17 -6.03 1.44
C VAL A 112 -22.52 -5.69 2.78
N VAL A 113 -21.25 -5.25 2.75
CA VAL A 113 -20.53 -4.73 3.92
C VAL A 113 -20.30 -3.22 3.75
N PRO A 114 -20.20 -2.47 4.86
CA PRO A 114 -19.86 -1.05 4.78
C PRO A 114 -18.57 -0.84 3.98
N THR A 115 -18.64 -0.02 2.94
CA THR A 115 -17.53 0.30 2.06
C THR A 115 -17.30 1.80 2.04
N GLN A 116 -16.10 2.25 2.38
CA GLN A 116 -15.71 3.66 2.35
C GLN A 116 -14.72 3.90 1.22
N LEU A 117 -15.00 4.88 0.38
CA LEU A 117 -14.11 5.37 -0.68
C LEU A 117 -13.55 6.73 -0.28
N ILE A 118 -12.24 6.84 -0.17
CA ILE A 118 -11.53 8.06 0.20
C ILE A 118 -10.74 8.56 -1.01
N VAL A 119 -10.96 9.84 -1.39
CA VAL A 119 -10.24 10.47 -2.50
C VAL A 119 -8.98 11.14 -1.96
N ASP A 120 -7.85 10.44 -2.06
CA ASP A 120 -6.59 10.85 -1.42
C ASP A 120 -5.32 10.55 -2.26
N HIS A 121 -5.46 10.02 -3.48
CA HIS A 121 -4.34 9.60 -4.31
C HIS A 121 -4.25 10.32 -5.67
N SER A 122 -5.14 11.24 -5.97
CA SER A 122 -5.21 11.94 -7.27
C SER A 122 -4.51 13.29 -7.31
N LEU A 123 -4.15 13.87 -6.15
CA LEU A 123 -3.53 15.20 -6.08
C LEU A 123 -2.04 15.14 -6.40
N ALA A 124 -1.61 15.87 -7.44
CA ALA A 124 -0.20 16.10 -7.75
C ALA A 124 0.27 17.44 -7.17
N VAL A 125 1.51 17.49 -6.67
CA VAL A 125 2.14 18.71 -6.13
C VAL A 125 2.69 19.54 -7.29
N GLU A 126 1.83 20.18 -8.08
CA GLU A 126 2.26 21.09 -9.16
C GLU A 126 2.82 22.39 -8.58
N CYS A 127 2.13 22.95 -7.59
CA CYS A 127 2.59 24.13 -6.86
C CYS A 127 3.25 23.67 -5.55
N GLY A 128 4.52 24.06 -5.35
CA GLY A 128 5.30 23.73 -4.15
C GLY A 128 4.95 24.60 -2.95
N GLY A 129 5.44 24.21 -1.77
CA GLY A 129 5.06 24.79 -0.49
C GLY A 129 5.54 26.23 -0.22
N PHE A 130 6.21 26.90 -1.18
CA PHE A 130 6.47 28.34 -1.13
C PHE A 130 5.35 29.20 -1.68
N ASP A 131 4.47 28.61 -2.48
CA ASP A 131 3.32 29.32 -2.99
C ASP A 131 2.26 29.35 -1.87
N PRO A 132 1.86 30.52 -1.37
CA PRO A 132 0.88 30.62 -0.29
C PRO A 132 -0.49 30.05 -0.67
N ASP A 133 -0.80 29.97 -1.97
CA ASP A 133 -2.03 29.44 -2.52
C ASP A 133 -1.86 28.00 -3.04
N ALA A 134 -0.72 27.34 -2.73
CA ALA A 134 -0.37 26.03 -3.29
C ALA A 134 -1.50 24.99 -3.11
N PHE A 135 -2.10 24.91 -1.93
CA PHE A 135 -3.19 23.99 -1.67
C PHE A 135 -4.37 24.19 -2.64
N GLN A 136 -4.85 25.43 -2.75
CA GLN A 136 -6.00 25.72 -3.62
C GLN A 136 -5.68 25.50 -5.10
N LYS A 137 -4.51 25.94 -5.56
CA LYS A 137 -4.06 25.74 -6.95
C LYS A 137 -3.93 24.26 -7.30
N ASN A 138 -3.34 23.46 -6.41
CA ASN A 138 -3.24 22.01 -6.61
C ASN A 138 -4.62 21.35 -6.63
N ARG A 139 -5.56 21.79 -5.77
CA ARG A 139 -6.95 21.33 -5.79
C ARG A 139 -7.68 21.67 -7.09
N ASP A 140 -7.54 22.91 -7.57
CA ASP A 140 -8.18 23.35 -8.82
C ASP A 140 -7.68 22.54 -10.02
N ILE A 141 -6.36 22.22 -10.04
CA ILE A 141 -5.75 21.36 -11.06
C ILE A 141 -6.27 19.92 -10.92
N GLU A 142 -6.34 19.41 -9.71
CA GLU A 142 -6.86 18.06 -9.44
C GLU A 142 -8.32 17.93 -9.90
N ASP A 143 -9.19 18.87 -9.53
CA ASP A 143 -10.60 18.87 -9.91
C ASP A 143 -10.78 18.91 -11.43
N ARG A 144 -10.03 19.76 -12.11
CA ARG A 144 -10.07 19.89 -13.57
C ARG A 144 -9.60 18.60 -14.27
N ARG A 145 -8.44 18.07 -13.86
CA ARG A 145 -7.84 16.87 -14.48
C ARG A 145 -8.65 15.61 -14.23
N ASN A 146 -9.36 15.53 -13.11
CA ASN A 146 -10.07 14.31 -12.68
C ASN A 146 -11.60 14.44 -12.79
N ALA A 147 -12.12 15.35 -13.57
CA ALA A 147 -13.57 15.60 -13.68
C ALA A 147 -14.36 14.32 -13.97
N ASP A 148 -13.97 13.54 -14.98
CA ASP A 148 -14.63 12.27 -15.35
C ASP A 148 -14.63 11.26 -14.18
N ARG A 149 -13.52 11.19 -13.44
CA ARG A 149 -13.40 10.30 -12.27
C ARG A 149 -14.33 10.74 -11.14
N PHE A 150 -14.41 12.03 -10.89
CA PHE A 150 -15.25 12.58 -9.82
C PHE A 150 -16.73 12.46 -10.16
N ASP A 151 -17.11 12.59 -11.44
CA ASP A 151 -18.46 12.31 -11.91
C ASP A 151 -18.83 10.84 -11.70
N PHE A 152 -17.94 9.91 -12.01
CA PHE A 152 -18.14 8.49 -11.73
C PHE A 152 -18.25 8.20 -10.23
N ILE A 153 -17.41 8.81 -9.39
CA ILE A 153 -17.47 8.67 -7.93
C ILE A 153 -18.80 9.20 -7.38
N ASN A 154 -19.29 10.32 -7.91
CA ASN A 154 -20.59 10.87 -7.53
C ASN A 154 -21.74 9.95 -7.93
N TRP A 155 -21.69 9.34 -9.11
CA TRP A 155 -22.63 8.30 -9.50
C TRP A 155 -22.54 7.08 -8.57
N THR A 156 -21.36 6.58 -8.29
CA THR A 156 -21.10 5.44 -7.39
C THR A 156 -21.74 5.63 -6.04
N LYS A 157 -21.55 6.80 -5.41
CA LYS A 157 -22.14 7.15 -4.11
C LYS A 157 -23.67 7.02 -4.09
N LYS A 158 -24.33 7.30 -5.23
CA LYS A 158 -25.79 7.28 -5.38
C LYS A 158 -26.33 5.97 -5.92
N ALA A 159 -25.55 5.25 -6.72
CA ALA A 159 -25.97 4.03 -7.39
C ALA A 159 -25.81 2.77 -6.53
N PHE A 160 -24.84 2.76 -5.60
CA PHE A 160 -24.58 1.63 -4.74
C PHE A 160 -25.04 1.91 -3.30
N ASP A 161 -25.64 0.89 -2.68
CA ASP A 161 -25.94 0.87 -1.26
C ASP A 161 -24.66 0.58 -0.45
N ASN A 162 -24.63 0.94 0.85
CA ASN A 162 -23.49 0.72 1.75
C ASN A 162 -22.16 1.34 1.31
N VAL A 163 -22.19 2.34 0.42
CA VAL A 163 -21.00 3.06 -0.03
C VAL A 163 -21.01 4.49 0.52
N ASP A 164 -19.96 4.86 1.23
CA ASP A 164 -19.71 6.23 1.67
C ASP A 164 -18.46 6.77 0.98
N VAL A 165 -18.50 8.05 0.61
CA VAL A 165 -17.40 8.72 -0.10
C VAL A 165 -16.90 9.89 0.73
N ILE A 166 -15.59 9.90 1.00
CA ILE A 166 -14.88 11.06 1.57
C ILE A 166 -14.26 11.83 0.40
N PRO A 167 -14.71 13.07 0.15
CA PRO A 167 -14.27 13.83 -1.01
C PRO A 167 -12.81 14.26 -0.90
N PRO A 168 -12.17 14.66 -2.00
CA PRO A 168 -10.77 15.05 -2.04
C PRO A 168 -10.45 16.24 -1.13
N GLY A 169 -9.19 16.33 -0.71
CA GLY A 169 -8.70 17.41 0.15
C GLY A 169 -9.06 17.27 1.64
N ASN A 170 -9.52 16.10 2.11
CA ASN A 170 -9.89 15.87 3.49
C ASN A 170 -8.89 15.05 4.30
N GLY A 171 -7.95 14.40 3.67
CA GLY A 171 -6.90 13.61 4.32
C GLY A 171 -6.65 12.28 3.65
N ILE A 172 -5.72 11.51 4.21
CA ILE A 172 -5.31 10.19 3.74
C ILE A 172 -6.12 9.12 4.46
N MET A 173 -6.61 8.14 3.71
CA MET A 173 -7.44 7.02 4.14
C MET A 173 -6.99 6.40 5.47
N HIS A 174 -5.70 6.06 5.59
CA HIS A 174 -5.22 5.32 6.76
C HIS A 174 -5.18 6.17 8.03
N GLN A 175 -4.85 7.47 7.91
CA GLN A 175 -4.87 8.39 9.03
C GLN A 175 -6.31 8.70 9.47
N ILE A 176 -7.22 8.93 8.53
CA ILE A 176 -8.66 9.12 8.83
C ILE A 176 -9.23 7.85 9.48
N ASN A 177 -8.83 6.67 8.99
CA ASN A 177 -9.26 5.40 9.57
C ASN A 177 -8.78 5.25 11.01
N LEU A 178 -7.52 5.52 11.29
CA LEU A 178 -6.93 5.48 12.63
C LEU A 178 -7.58 6.50 13.56
N GLU A 179 -7.73 7.74 13.12
CA GLU A 179 -8.21 8.86 13.95
C GLU A 179 -9.73 8.85 14.19
N LYS A 180 -10.54 8.29 13.27
CA LYS A 180 -12.01 8.35 13.37
C LYS A 180 -12.78 7.13 12.90
N MET A 181 -12.46 6.55 11.73
CA MET A 181 -13.36 5.57 11.09
C MET A 181 -13.42 4.25 11.83
N SER A 182 -12.29 3.76 12.35
CA SER A 182 -12.28 2.51 13.11
C SER A 182 -12.98 2.67 14.47
N PRO A 183 -14.01 1.86 14.73
CA PRO A 183 -14.63 1.80 16.06
C PRO A 183 -13.81 0.96 17.05
N VAL A 184 -12.80 0.21 16.60
CA VAL A 184 -12.05 -0.84 17.31
C VAL A 184 -12.94 -2.01 17.71
N ILE A 185 -14.05 -1.73 18.37
CA ILE A 185 -15.12 -2.69 18.66
C ILE A 185 -16.43 -2.11 18.10
N HIS A 186 -17.04 -2.85 17.22
CA HIS A 186 -18.38 -2.55 16.70
C HIS A 186 -19.46 -2.83 17.74
N ASN A 187 -20.60 -2.13 17.61
CA ASN A 187 -21.87 -2.53 18.16
C ASN A 187 -22.88 -2.51 17.00
N ILE A 188 -23.18 -3.67 16.46
CA ILE A 188 -24.12 -3.84 15.33
C ILE A 188 -25.28 -4.69 15.84
N ASP A 189 -26.49 -4.14 15.80
CA ASP A 189 -27.73 -4.80 16.25
C ASP A 189 -27.62 -5.36 17.68
N GLY A 190 -26.94 -4.62 18.58
CA GLY A 190 -26.73 -5.02 19.96
C GLY A 190 -25.71 -6.14 20.19
N ILE A 191 -24.88 -6.43 19.17
CA ILE A 191 -23.79 -7.40 19.28
C ILE A 191 -22.45 -6.66 19.13
N ALA A 192 -21.60 -6.78 20.15
CA ALA A 192 -20.25 -6.27 20.16
C ALA A 192 -19.30 -7.25 19.47
N SER A 193 -18.42 -6.74 18.59
CA SER A 193 -17.42 -7.54 17.87
C SER A 193 -16.20 -6.72 17.49
N PRO A 194 -15.01 -7.32 17.37
CA PRO A 194 -13.81 -6.62 16.89
C PRO A 194 -14.00 -6.06 15.48
N ASP A 195 -13.44 -4.88 15.24
CA ASP A 195 -13.29 -4.35 13.89
C ASP A 195 -12.26 -5.17 13.13
N THR A 196 -12.62 -5.57 11.92
CA THR A 196 -11.73 -6.24 10.97
C THR A 196 -12.01 -5.72 9.58
N LEU A 197 -10.98 -5.46 8.79
CA LEU A 197 -11.19 -4.89 7.46
C LEU A 197 -10.15 -5.35 6.44
N VAL A 198 -10.55 -5.25 5.19
CA VAL A 198 -9.63 -5.24 4.05
C VAL A 198 -9.58 -3.84 3.44
N GLY A 199 -8.43 -3.45 2.91
CA GLY A 199 -8.29 -2.17 2.24
C GLY A 199 -7.55 -2.29 0.92
N THR A 200 -7.94 -1.50 -0.08
CA THR A 200 -7.32 -1.53 -1.41
C THR A 200 -5.92 -0.90 -1.46
N ASP A 201 -5.34 -0.64 -0.31
CA ASP A 201 -3.97 -0.17 -0.16
C ASP A 201 -3.15 -1.10 0.73
N SER A 202 -1.87 -1.29 0.41
CA SER A 202 -0.98 -2.15 1.18
C SER A 202 -0.68 -1.64 2.60
N HIS A 203 -0.88 -0.33 2.88
CA HIS A 203 -0.69 0.28 4.20
C HIS A 203 -1.95 0.24 5.08
N THR A 204 -2.97 -0.52 4.69
CA THR A 204 -4.18 -0.79 5.51
C THR A 204 -3.83 -1.23 6.93
N PRO A 205 -2.76 -2.01 7.19
CA PRO A 205 -2.32 -2.38 8.54
C PRO A 205 -1.94 -1.22 9.47
N HIS A 206 -1.94 0.03 9.01
CA HIS A 206 -1.74 1.20 9.86
C HIS A 206 -2.64 1.20 11.12
N VAL A 207 -3.87 0.74 10.99
CA VAL A 207 -4.85 0.65 12.08
C VAL A 207 -4.66 -0.57 12.98
N ASP A 208 -3.78 -1.52 12.63
CA ASP A 208 -3.42 -2.66 13.49
C ASP A 208 -2.84 -2.20 14.84
N ALA A 209 -2.31 -0.96 14.88
CA ALA A 209 -1.89 -0.28 16.10
C ALA A 209 -2.98 -0.17 17.18
N LEU A 210 -4.26 -0.18 16.77
CA LEU A 210 -5.43 -0.17 17.67
C LEU A 210 -5.93 -1.57 18.07
N GLY A 211 -5.25 -2.63 17.64
CA GLY A 211 -5.70 -4.00 17.82
C GLY A 211 -6.74 -4.47 16.78
N VAL A 212 -6.83 -3.80 15.66
CA VAL A 212 -7.73 -4.14 14.54
C VAL A 212 -6.97 -5.01 13.54
N ILE A 213 -7.55 -6.13 13.10
CA ILE A 213 -6.98 -6.89 11.98
C ILE A 213 -7.36 -6.18 10.68
N ALA A 214 -6.37 -5.56 10.05
CA ALA A 214 -6.54 -4.83 8.81
C ALA A 214 -5.50 -5.28 7.78
N VAL A 215 -5.98 -5.81 6.67
CA VAL A 215 -5.11 -6.42 5.64
C VAL A 215 -5.21 -5.65 4.33
N GLY A 216 -4.05 -5.28 3.79
CA GLY A 216 -3.96 -4.71 2.44
C GLY A 216 -4.21 -5.78 1.38
N VAL A 217 -5.12 -5.50 0.47
CA VAL A 217 -5.53 -6.39 -0.63
C VAL A 217 -5.57 -5.63 -1.96
N GLY A 218 -5.66 -6.35 -3.06
CA GLY A 218 -5.96 -5.75 -4.36
C GLY A 218 -7.44 -5.43 -4.54
N GLY A 219 -7.77 -4.66 -5.59
CA GLY A 219 -9.15 -4.30 -5.91
C GLY A 219 -10.06 -5.52 -6.04
N LEU A 220 -9.61 -6.56 -6.72
CA LEU A 220 -10.36 -7.80 -6.95
C LEU A 220 -10.75 -8.53 -5.65
N GLU A 221 -9.86 -8.60 -4.67
CA GLU A 221 -10.19 -9.23 -3.38
C GLU A 221 -11.13 -8.34 -2.56
N ALA A 222 -10.94 -7.02 -2.63
CA ALA A 222 -11.87 -6.08 -2.01
C ALA A 222 -13.29 -6.21 -2.60
N GLU A 223 -13.42 -6.33 -3.92
CA GLU A 223 -14.70 -6.58 -4.61
C GLU A 223 -15.36 -7.87 -4.13
N ASN A 224 -14.58 -8.95 -3.97
CA ASN A 224 -15.09 -10.21 -3.43
C ASN A 224 -15.72 -10.04 -2.05
N VAL A 225 -15.06 -9.29 -1.17
CA VAL A 225 -15.58 -8.97 0.18
C VAL A 225 -16.78 -8.03 0.11
N MET A 226 -16.75 -7.00 -0.75
CA MET A 226 -17.89 -6.10 -1.00
C MET A 226 -19.13 -6.91 -1.38
N LEU A 227 -18.96 -7.95 -2.20
CA LEU A 227 -20.04 -8.81 -2.67
C LEU A 227 -20.48 -9.89 -1.66
N GLY A 228 -19.91 -9.88 -0.44
CA GLY A 228 -20.32 -10.71 0.69
C GLY A 228 -19.65 -12.09 0.77
N ASN A 229 -18.70 -12.36 -0.09
CA ASN A 229 -17.94 -13.60 -0.01
C ASN A 229 -16.86 -13.51 1.07
N PRO A 230 -16.57 -14.62 1.78
CA PRO A 230 -15.40 -14.64 2.68
C PRO A 230 -14.10 -14.55 1.89
N SER A 231 -13.09 -13.96 2.52
CA SER A 231 -11.72 -14.14 2.09
C SER A 231 -11.19 -15.45 2.66
N TYR A 232 -10.91 -16.44 1.81
CA TYR A 232 -10.33 -17.70 2.26
C TYR A 232 -8.83 -17.56 2.47
N MET A 233 -8.34 -18.00 3.62
CA MET A 233 -6.92 -18.00 3.96
C MET A 233 -6.54 -19.30 4.67
N ARG A 234 -5.27 -19.61 4.66
CA ARG A 234 -4.70 -20.58 5.61
C ARG A 234 -4.41 -19.88 6.93
N VAL A 235 -4.40 -20.62 8.03
CA VAL A 235 -3.98 -20.05 9.31
C VAL A 235 -2.60 -19.43 9.11
N PRO A 236 -2.44 -18.11 9.33
CA PRO A 236 -1.15 -17.44 9.06
C PRO A 236 -0.08 -17.91 10.05
N GLU A 237 1.17 -17.83 9.62
CA GLU A 237 2.28 -17.89 10.57
C GLU A 237 2.21 -16.65 11.47
N ILE A 238 1.97 -16.83 12.76
CA ILE A 238 1.92 -15.72 13.72
C ILE A 238 3.22 -15.69 14.49
N ILE A 239 4.00 -14.62 14.29
CA ILE A 239 5.33 -14.42 14.88
C ILE A 239 5.22 -13.41 16.01
N GLY A 240 5.71 -13.76 17.17
CA GLY A 240 5.84 -12.84 18.29
C GLY A 240 7.10 -11.98 18.14
N VAL A 241 6.95 -10.66 18.22
CA VAL A 241 8.07 -9.70 18.21
C VAL A 241 8.20 -9.09 19.60
N GLU A 242 9.16 -9.60 20.38
CA GLU A 242 9.43 -9.08 21.72
C GLU A 242 10.24 -7.79 21.65
N ILE A 243 9.61 -6.67 21.97
CA ILE A 243 10.27 -5.37 22.07
C ILE A 243 10.82 -5.17 23.47
N THR A 244 12.12 -4.91 23.56
CA THR A 244 12.85 -4.68 24.81
C THR A 244 13.58 -3.35 24.81
N GLY A 245 14.22 -3.00 25.91
CA GLY A 245 15.01 -1.77 26.05
C GLY A 245 14.15 -0.50 26.13
N THR A 246 14.78 0.63 25.94
CA THR A 246 14.19 1.96 26.03
C THR A 246 14.51 2.77 24.79
N ARG A 247 13.60 3.66 24.40
CA ARG A 247 13.83 4.61 23.32
C ARG A 247 14.95 5.59 23.70
N GLY A 248 15.95 5.75 22.83
CA GLY A 248 17.01 6.73 22.97
C GLY A 248 16.51 8.17 22.82
N ALA A 249 17.18 9.13 23.46
CA ALA A 249 16.86 10.55 23.33
C ALA A 249 17.04 11.03 21.88
N GLY A 250 16.09 11.83 21.38
CA GLY A 250 16.11 12.38 20.02
C GLY A 250 15.85 11.35 18.91
N ILE A 251 15.46 10.13 19.24
CA ILE A 251 15.07 9.08 18.29
C ILE A 251 13.59 9.25 17.93
N THR A 252 13.28 9.31 16.64
CA THR A 252 11.91 9.47 16.14
C THR A 252 11.21 8.11 15.94
N ALA A 253 9.89 8.13 15.83
CA ALA A 253 9.12 6.95 15.43
C ALA A 253 9.58 6.40 14.07
N THR A 254 9.98 7.26 13.16
CA THR A 254 10.53 6.91 11.84
C THR A 254 11.81 6.10 11.97
N ASP A 255 12.75 6.51 12.84
CA ASP A 255 13.99 5.78 13.08
C ASP A 255 13.72 4.36 13.58
N ILE A 256 12.74 4.23 14.50
CA ILE A 256 12.31 2.91 15.03
C ILE A 256 11.68 2.07 13.91
N ALA A 257 10.76 2.63 13.13
CA ALA A 257 10.07 1.90 12.08
C ALA A 257 11.02 1.45 10.94
N LEU A 258 11.96 2.29 10.52
CA LEU A 258 12.96 1.94 9.51
C LEU A 258 13.93 0.87 10.03
N SER A 259 14.37 0.98 11.29
CA SER A 259 15.24 -0.03 11.92
C SER A 259 14.53 -1.38 12.06
N LEU A 260 13.26 -1.37 12.50
CA LEU A 260 12.42 -2.57 12.54
C LEU A 260 12.20 -3.15 11.15
N THR A 261 12.00 -2.32 10.13
CA THR A 261 11.77 -2.78 8.76
C THR A 261 12.96 -3.59 8.24
N SER A 262 14.18 -3.11 8.42
CA SER A 262 15.39 -3.86 8.07
C SER A 262 15.50 -5.14 8.89
N PHE A 263 15.38 -5.05 10.20
CA PHE A 263 15.48 -6.19 11.12
C PHE A 263 14.46 -7.30 10.79
N LEU A 264 13.21 -6.93 10.55
CA LEU A 264 12.12 -7.88 10.23
C LEU A 264 12.33 -8.52 8.86
N ARG A 265 12.81 -7.75 7.88
CA ARG A 265 13.15 -8.30 6.55
C ARG A 265 14.27 -9.34 6.64
N ASP A 266 15.30 -9.08 7.42
CA ASP A 266 16.42 -10.00 7.67
C ASP A 266 15.96 -11.27 8.41
N ASN A 267 14.92 -11.16 9.23
CA ASN A 267 14.31 -12.30 9.93
C ASN A 267 13.24 -13.03 9.11
N ASN A 268 13.08 -12.73 7.84
CA ASN A 268 12.19 -13.42 6.89
C ASN A 268 10.75 -13.59 7.40
N VAL A 269 10.08 -12.45 7.67
CA VAL A 269 8.69 -12.41 8.14
C VAL A 269 7.66 -12.34 7.00
N ILE A 270 8.06 -12.71 5.77
CA ILE A 270 7.23 -12.57 4.57
C ILE A 270 5.91 -13.33 4.74
N SER A 271 4.80 -12.63 4.49
CA SER A 271 3.42 -13.13 4.61
C SER A 271 2.99 -13.53 6.03
N ALA A 272 3.83 -13.35 7.06
CA ALA A 272 3.47 -13.61 8.44
C ALA A 272 2.53 -12.53 9.00
N TYR A 273 1.87 -12.85 10.11
CA TYR A 273 1.20 -11.89 10.98
C TYR A 273 2.10 -11.66 12.19
N LEU A 274 2.38 -10.41 12.51
CA LEU A 274 3.26 -10.06 13.62
C LEU A 274 2.44 -9.58 14.81
N GLU A 275 2.83 -9.98 16.01
CA GLU A 275 2.30 -9.45 17.27
C GLU A 275 3.44 -8.85 18.09
N PHE A 276 3.38 -7.54 18.32
CA PHE A 276 4.37 -6.82 19.10
C PHE A 276 4.00 -6.83 20.59
N TYR A 277 4.92 -7.24 21.43
CA TYR A 277 4.75 -7.30 22.87
C TYR A 277 6.09 -7.09 23.61
N GLY A 278 6.09 -7.13 24.92
CA GLY A 278 7.31 -7.03 25.73
C GLY A 278 7.45 -5.72 26.49
N SER A 279 8.52 -5.62 27.27
CA SER A 279 8.73 -4.50 28.21
C SER A 279 8.99 -3.14 27.53
N GLY A 280 9.41 -3.14 26.28
CA GLY A 280 9.67 -1.94 25.49
C GLY A 280 8.41 -1.26 24.96
N ILE A 281 7.27 -1.99 24.85
CA ILE A 281 6.02 -1.47 24.28
C ILE A 281 5.51 -0.20 24.99
N LYS A 282 5.73 -0.09 26.29
CA LYS A 282 5.34 1.10 27.08
C LYS A 282 6.02 2.40 26.65
N TYR A 283 7.14 2.31 25.90
CA TYR A 283 7.85 3.47 25.34
C TYR A 283 7.40 3.86 23.94
N LEU A 284 6.45 3.10 23.39
CA LEU A 284 5.83 3.36 22.10
C LEU A 284 4.40 3.87 22.35
N ASP A 285 4.16 5.15 22.05
CA ASP A 285 2.79 5.67 22.03
C ASP A 285 2.03 5.14 20.81
N LEU A 286 0.75 5.45 20.69
CA LEU A 286 -0.03 4.90 19.59
C LEU A 286 0.42 5.41 18.22
N GLY A 287 0.92 6.64 18.12
CA GLY A 287 1.50 7.18 16.89
C GLY A 287 2.76 6.41 16.47
N ASP A 288 3.61 6.01 17.41
CA ASP A 288 4.79 5.18 17.14
C ASP A 288 4.37 3.80 16.64
N ARG A 289 3.39 3.15 17.31
CA ARG A 289 2.82 1.86 16.89
C ARG A 289 2.21 1.93 15.49
N ALA A 290 1.48 3.00 15.19
CA ALA A 290 0.87 3.23 13.89
C ALA A 290 1.93 3.36 12.78
N THR A 291 3.03 4.08 13.04
CA THR A 291 4.17 4.18 12.11
C THR A 291 4.79 2.81 11.83
N ILE A 292 4.95 1.96 12.86
CA ILE A 292 5.47 0.59 12.72
C ILE A 292 4.50 -0.27 11.90
N SER A 293 3.22 -0.29 12.28
CA SER A 293 2.19 -1.09 11.59
C SER A 293 1.97 -0.64 10.14
N ASN A 294 2.14 0.66 9.84
CA ASN A 294 2.03 1.18 8.48
C ASN A 294 3.07 0.56 7.54
N MET A 295 4.28 0.30 8.01
CA MET A 295 5.37 -0.25 7.20
C MET A 295 5.31 -1.78 7.03
N THR A 296 4.20 -2.42 7.37
CA THR A 296 3.98 -3.87 7.19
C THR A 296 4.38 -4.37 5.80
N PRO A 297 3.99 -3.73 4.69
CA PRO A 297 4.39 -4.20 3.36
C PRO A 297 5.88 -4.01 3.08
N GLU A 298 6.56 -3.06 3.69
CA GLU A 298 7.98 -2.81 3.47
C GLU A 298 8.84 -3.91 4.10
N TYR A 299 8.44 -4.47 5.23
CA TYR A 299 9.10 -5.66 5.78
C TYR A 299 8.49 -7.00 5.30
N GLY A 300 7.42 -6.94 4.51
CA GLY A 300 6.86 -8.10 3.81
C GLY A 300 5.82 -8.91 4.60
N ALA A 301 5.41 -8.48 5.78
CA ALA A 301 4.36 -9.13 6.55
C ALA A 301 2.95 -8.80 6.01
N SER A 302 1.93 -9.49 6.52
CA SER A 302 0.53 -9.29 6.14
C SER A 302 -0.23 -8.42 7.14
N ALA A 303 0.11 -8.50 8.42
CA ALA A 303 -0.45 -7.71 9.52
C ALA A 303 0.61 -7.46 10.60
N ALA A 304 0.43 -6.43 11.40
CA ALA A 304 1.40 -5.99 12.42
C ALA A 304 0.65 -5.43 13.64
N MET A 305 0.27 -6.35 14.52
CA MET A 305 -0.70 -6.14 15.58
C MET A 305 -0.06 -5.64 16.87
N PHE A 306 -0.74 -4.70 17.52
CA PHE A 306 -0.54 -4.36 18.93
C PHE A 306 -1.82 -4.68 19.70
N ALA A 307 -1.72 -5.40 20.79
CA ALA A 307 -2.88 -5.70 21.62
C ALA A 307 -3.48 -4.43 22.23
N ILE A 308 -4.79 -4.43 22.48
CA ILE A 308 -5.48 -3.32 23.14
C ILE A 308 -4.96 -3.15 24.58
N ASP A 309 -4.56 -1.93 24.92
CA ASP A 309 -4.03 -1.56 26.24
C ASP A 309 -4.47 -0.12 26.65
N ASP A 310 -3.91 0.39 27.73
CA ASP A 310 -4.20 1.75 28.20
C ASP A 310 -3.83 2.83 27.15
N ARG A 311 -2.78 2.63 26.36
CA ARG A 311 -2.40 3.56 25.28
C ARG A 311 -3.43 3.61 24.18
N THR A 312 -4.04 2.48 23.86
CA THR A 312 -5.19 2.44 22.93
C THR A 312 -6.36 3.26 23.47
N ILE A 313 -6.70 3.08 24.74
CA ILE A 313 -7.80 3.81 25.40
C ILE A 313 -7.53 5.33 25.44
N ASP A 314 -6.31 5.72 25.79
CA ASP A 314 -5.92 7.14 25.81
C ASP A 314 -5.98 7.77 24.42
N TYR A 315 -5.57 7.05 23.39
CA TYR A 315 -5.68 7.52 22.01
C TYR A 315 -7.14 7.69 21.56
N LEU A 316 -8.02 6.75 21.89
CA LEU A 316 -9.44 6.88 21.59
C LEU A 316 -10.06 8.12 22.24
N LYS A 317 -9.67 8.43 23.49
CA LYS A 317 -10.11 9.65 24.18
C LYS A 317 -9.62 10.92 23.49
N ILE A 318 -8.32 11.00 23.16
CA ILE A 318 -7.73 12.21 22.55
C ILE A 318 -8.22 12.44 21.12
N THR A 319 -8.57 11.38 20.38
CA THR A 319 -9.16 11.48 19.05
C THR A 319 -10.68 11.66 19.05
N GLY A 320 -11.28 11.90 20.23
CA GLY A 320 -12.70 12.31 20.38
C GLY A 320 -13.69 11.17 20.17
N ARG A 321 -13.33 9.89 20.42
CA ARG A 321 -14.32 8.82 20.54
C ARG A 321 -15.20 9.09 21.76
N THR A 322 -16.50 8.74 21.64
CA THR A 322 -17.42 8.98 22.74
C THR A 322 -17.07 8.15 23.99
N PRO A 323 -17.40 8.60 25.20
CA PRO A 323 -17.17 7.84 26.42
C PRO A 323 -17.78 6.43 26.39
N GLU A 324 -18.95 6.28 25.73
CA GLU A 324 -19.64 5.00 25.55
C GLU A 324 -18.81 4.05 24.66
N GLN A 325 -18.25 4.57 23.55
CA GLN A 325 -17.40 3.79 22.67
C GLN A 325 -16.10 3.37 23.38
N VAL A 326 -15.47 4.28 24.10
CA VAL A 326 -14.26 3.98 24.88
C VAL A 326 -14.54 2.90 25.93
N LYS A 327 -15.66 3.02 26.65
CA LYS A 327 -16.08 2.01 27.63
C LYS A 327 -16.38 0.67 26.98
N LEU A 328 -17.02 0.66 25.80
CA LEU A 328 -17.29 -0.58 25.05
C LEU A 328 -15.99 -1.29 24.69
N VAL A 329 -15.01 -0.58 24.13
CA VAL A 329 -13.71 -1.13 23.74
C VAL A 329 -13.01 -1.76 24.94
N GLU A 330 -12.87 -1.04 26.03
CA GLU A 330 -12.20 -1.51 27.24
C GLU A 330 -12.89 -2.74 27.82
N THR A 331 -14.23 -2.66 28.01
CA THR A 331 -15.01 -3.74 28.64
C THR A 331 -14.99 -5.00 27.78
N TYR A 332 -15.16 -4.86 26.47
CA TYR A 332 -15.13 -5.99 25.53
C TYR A 332 -13.74 -6.65 25.48
N ALA A 333 -12.68 -5.84 25.37
CA ALA A 333 -11.32 -6.36 25.28
C ALA A 333 -10.94 -7.17 26.52
N LYS A 334 -11.33 -6.71 27.71
CA LYS A 334 -11.12 -7.42 28.98
C LYS A 334 -11.97 -8.71 29.06
N ALA A 335 -13.23 -8.65 28.65
CA ALA A 335 -14.15 -9.78 28.70
C ALA A 335 -13.76 -10.92 27.74
N ASN A 336 -13.33 -10.58 26.54
CA ASN A 336 -13.01 -11.55 25.47
C ASN A 336 -11.51 -11.83 25.31
N GLY A 337 -10.69 -11.40 26.30
CA GLY A 337 -9.25 -11.73 26.35
C GLY A 337 -8.41 -11.02 25.28
N LEU A 338 -8.83 -9.84 24.80
CA LEU A 338 -8.06 -9.03 23.85
C LEU A 338 -7.23 -7.93 24.53
N TRP A 339 -7.30 -7.80 25.85
CA TRP A 339 -6.47 -6.89 26.62
C TRP A 339 -5.05 -7.44 26.76
N ALA A 340 -4.04 -6.59 26.62
CA ALA A 340 -2.64 -6.99 26.54
C ALA A 340 -2.21 -7.94 27.67
N ASP A 341 -2.62 -7.69 28.91
CA ASP A 341 -2.28 -8.55 30.07
C ASP A 341 -2.86 -9.97 29.98
N SER A 342 -3.90 -10.17 29.16
CA SER A 342 -4.52 -11.48 28.96
C SER A 342 -3.71 -12.41 28.06
N LEU A 343 -2.61 -11.94 27.47
CA LEU A 343 -1.81 -12.64 26.46
C LEU A 343 -0.49 -13.19 27.02
N SER A 344 -0.31 -13.19 28.35
CA SER A 344 0.94 -13.62 28.99
C SER A 344 1.35 -15.07 28.69
N GLU A 345 0.39 -15.96 28.42
CA GLU A 345 0.62 -17.36 28.05
C GLU A 345 0.51 -17.63 26.55
N ALA A 346 0.30 -16.58 25.74
CA ALA A 346 0.14 -16.72 24.28
C ALA A 346 1.39 -17.37 23.66
N THR A 347 1.14 -18.25 22.69
CA THR A 347 2.22 -18.95 21.98
C THR A 347 2.25 -18.55 20.52
N TYR A 348 3.46 -18.47 19.97
CA TYR A 348 3.74 -18.05 18.61
C TYR A 348 4.39 -19.17 17.81
N ALA A 349 4.36 -19.10 16.48
CA ALA A 349 5.11 -20.04 15.65
C ALA A 349 6.62 -19.92 15.91
N ARG A 350 7.09 -18.71 16.10
CA ARG A 350 8.43 -18.35 16.59
C ARG A 350 8.40 -16.97 17.22
N THR A 351 9.43 -16.67 18.00
CA THR A 351 9.62 -15.36 18.62
C THR A 351 10.95 -14.77 18.15
N ILE A 352 10.92 -13.47 17.83
CA ILE A 352 12.11 -12.68 17.53
C ILE A 352 12.18 -11.49 18.50
N LYS A 353 13.39 -11.03 18.79
CA LYS A 353 13.65 -10.04 19.83
C LYS A 353 14.28 -8.79 19.23
N PHE A 354 13.70 -7.62 19.52
CA PHE A 354 14.22 -6.33 19.07
C PHE A 354 14.44 -5.41 20.27
N ASP A 355 15.63 -4.81 20.35
CA ASP A 355 16.01 -3.93 21.44
C ASP A 355 15.99 -2.47 20.98
N LEU A 356 15.08 -1.66 21.55
CA LEU A 356 14.95 -0.24 21.23
C LEU A 356 16.23 0.57 21.52
N THR A 357 17.08 0.11 22.42
CA THR A 357 18.33 0.81 22.75
C THR A 357 19.34 0.80 21.60
N THR A 358 19.17 -0.11 20.63
CA THR A 358 20.05 -0.22 19.46
C THR A 358 19.69 0.75 18.35
N VAL A 359 18.52 1.37 18.42
CA VAL A 359 18.04 2.28 17.38
C VAL A 359 18.82 3.58 17.41
N THR A 360 19.30 3.97 16.25
CA THR A 360 19.98 5.25 16.03
C THR A 360 19.24 6.07 14.98
N ARG A 361 19.55 7.34 14.86
CA ARG A 361 19.03 8.17 13.77
C ARG A 361 19.42 7.58 12.42
N THR A 362 18.49 7.48 11.50
CA THR A 362 18.69 6.69 10.28
C THR A 362 17.96 7.27 9.07
N LEU A 363 18.45 6.90 7.89
CA LEU A 363 17.76 6.96 6.62
C LEU A 363 17.44 5.53 6.16
N ALA A 364 16.62 5.39 5.13
CA ALA A 364 16.54 4.15 4.35
C ALA A 364 16.70 4.44 2.86
N GLY A 365 17.53 3.65 2.19
CA GLY A 365 17.83 3.82 0.76
C GLY A 365 19.28 3.56 0.39
N PRO A 366 19.65 3.89 -0.84
CA PRO A 366 18.75 4.36 -1.90
C PRO A 366 17.80 3.27 -2.39
N SER A 367 16.66 3.71 -2.91
CA SER A 367 15.72 2.91 -3.71
C SER A 367 15.08 1.68 -3.05
N GLN A 368 15.37 1.41 -1.79
CA GLN A 368 14.80 0.29 -1.02
C GLN A 368 14.44 0.73 0.41
N PRO A 369 13.20 0.57 0.86
CA PRO A 369 12.74 1.05 2.18
C PRO A 369 13.33 0.24 3.35
N HIS A 370 13.83 -0.96 3.12
CA HIS A 370 14.47 -1.82 4.13
C HIS A 370 15.99 -1.71 4.15
N LYS A 371 16.61 -0.95 3.26
CA LYS A 371 18.04 -0.71 3.28
C LYS A 371 18.38 0.37 4.30
N LEU A 372 18.63 -0.06 5.53
CA LEU A 372 18.91 0.82 6.67
C LEU A 372 20.28 1.50 6.51
N LEU A 373 20.30 2.81 6.71
CA LEU A 373 21.50 3.66 6.68
C LEU A 373 21.56 4.51 7.96
N PRO A 374 22.20 4.04 9.03
CA PRO A 374 22.47 4.91 10.18
C PRO A 374 23.19 6.19 9.75
N THR A 375 22.71 7.34 10.21
CA THR A 375 23.31 8.64 9.80
C THR A 375 24.78 8.76 10.19
N SER A 376 25.22 8.03 11.22
CA SER A 376 26.63 7.90 11.61
C SER A 376 27.48 7.05 10.66
N ALA A 377 26.86 6.26 9.79
CA ALA A 377 27.54 5.33 8.86
C ALA A 377 27.54 5.82 7.41
N LEU A 378 26.95 6.98 7.10
CA LEU A 378 26.81 7.47 5.72
C LEU A 378 28.14 7.65 4.99
N ASP A 379 29.22 8.00 5.71
CA ASP A 379 30.57 8.11 5.14
C ASP A 379 31.12 6.74 4.71
N SER A 380 30.98 5.73 5.55
CA SER A 380 31.45 4.36 5.26
C SER A 380 30.64 3.67 4.18
N GLU A 381 29.38 4.06 4.02
CA GLU A 381 28.48 3.55 2.97
C GLU A 381 28.64 4.30 1.64
N GLY A 382 29.54 5.29 1.58
CA GLY A 382 29.83 6.05 0.35
C GLY A 382 28.73 7.01 -0.09
N ILE A 383 27.76 7.28 0.78
CA ILE A 383 26.66 8.22 0.51
C ILE A 383 27.19 9.67 0.57
N THR A 384 27.97 10.01 1.61
CA THR A 384 28.53 11.34 1.79
C THR A 384 29.83 11.50 1.01
N LYS A 385 30.13 12.75 0.63
CA LYS A 385 31.36 13.14 -0.05
C LYS A 385 31.75 14.54 0.41
N LYS A 386 33.05 14.86 0.33
CA LYS A 386 33.47 16.22 0.54
C LYS A 386 32.96 17.08 -0.63
N ILE A 387 32.05 17.98 -0.34
CA ILE A 387 31.50 18.96 -1.29
C ILE A 387 31.59 20.36 -0.73
N GLU A 388 31.70 21.36 -1.60
CA GLU A 388 31.55 22.78 -1.22
C GLU A 388 30.06 23.11 -1.16
N ILE A 389 29.60 23.63 -0.02
CA ILE A 389 28.23 24.07 0.16
C ILE A 389 28.09 25.50 -0.36
N SER A 390 27.40 25.67 -1.46
CA SER A 390 27.04 26.96 -2.04
C SER A 390 25.54 27.19 -1.95
N ASN A 391 25.11 28.43 -2.01
CA ASN A 391 23.69 28.77 -2.21
C ASN A 391 23.35 28.91 -3.70
N ASP A 392 24.35 29.09 -4.55
CA ASP A 392 24.17 29.43 -5.96
C ASP A 392 24.49 28.30 -6.92
N VAL A 393 25.35 27.34 -6.54
CA VAL A 393 25.78 26.23 -7.38
C VAL A 393 25.18 24.91 -6.88
N MET A 394 24.47 24.24 -7.76
CA MET A 394 23.86 22.91 -7.46
C MET A 394 24.97 21.86 -7.33
N PRO A 395 25.15 21.21 -6.16
CA PRO A 395 26.21 20.24 -5.91
C PRO A 395 25.85 18.84 -6.40
N ASP A 396 26.85 17.93 -6.45
CA ASP A 396 26.59 16.50 -6.59
C ASP A 396 25.69 15.98 -5.47
N GLY A 397 24.79 15.06 -5.79
CA GLY A 397 23.79 14.55 -4.82
C GLY A 397 22.73 15.59 -4.42
N ALA A 398 22.47 16.58 -5.30
CA ALA A 398 21.50 17.63 -5.03
C ALA A 398 20.12 17.05 -4.67
N VAL A 399 19.56 17.50 -3.55
CA VAL A 399 18.20 17.17 -3.13
C VAL A 399 17.25 18.09 -3.89
N LEU A 400 16.61 17.58 -4.94
CA LEU A 400 15.64 18.35 -5.73
C LEU A 400 14.24 18.32 -5.14
N ILE A 401 13.90 17.27 -4.38
CA ILE A 401 12.60 17.11 -3.71
C ILE A 401 12.85 16.82 -2.24
N ALA A 402 12.26 17.63 -1.36
CA ALA A 402 12.21 17.40 0.08
C ALA A 402 10.74 17.44 0.53
N ALA A 403 10.16 16.28 0.87
CA ALA A 403 8.73 16.18 1.13
C ALA A 403 8.42 15.60 2.50
N ILE A 404 7.69 16.36 3.33
CA ILE A 404 7.00 15.83 4.51
C ILE A 404 5.63 15.33 4.03
N THR A 405 5.47 14.02 3.97
CA THR A 405 4.33 13.38 3.30
C THR A 405 3.99 12.05 3.94
N SER A 406 2.85 11.46 3.56
CA SER A 406 2.39 10.13 3.97
C SER A 406 1.82 10.05 5.39
N CYS A 407 0.74 9.27 5.53
CA CYS A 407 0.16 8.91 6.83
C CYS A 407 1.17 8.21 7.76
N THR A 408 2.18 7.51 7.24
CA THR A 408 3.21 6.83 8.03
C THR A 408 3.80 7.74 9.11
N ASN A 409 4.13 8.97 8.74
CA ASN A 409 4.84 9.90 9.61
C ASN A 409 3.95 11.06 10.10
N THR A 410 2.94 11.46 9.31
CA THR A 410 2.09 12.60 9.67
C THR A 410 0.97 12.25 10.65
N SER A 411 0.67 10.96 10.84
CA SER A 411 -0.23 10.47 11.88
C SER A 411 0.35 10.56 13.29
N ASN A 412 1.66 10.72 13.41
CA ASN A 412 2.34 10.93 14.68
C ASN A 412 2.66 12.42 14.88
N PRO A 413 1.94 13.15 15.74
CA PRO A 413 2.16 14.58 15.96
C PRO A 413 3.59 14.91 16.40
N ARG A 414 4.27 14.01 17.14
CA ARG A 414 5.66 14.20 17.58
C ARG A 414 6.60 14.39 16.39
N ASN A 415 6.43 13.60 15.33
CA ASN A 415 7.28 13.69 14.13
C ASN A 415 7.15 15.05 13.43
N VAL A 416 5.91 15.53 13.28
CA VAL A 416 5.64 16.79 12.55
C VAL A 416 6.00 18.00 13.39
N VAL A 417 5.73 17.95 14.70
CA VAL A 417 6.15 18.99 15.67
C VAL A 417 7.68 19.10 15.73
N ALA A 418 8.41 17.97 15.71
CA ALA A 418 9.87 17.96 15.66
C ALA A 418 10.39 18.68 14.41
N ALA A 419 9.77 18.44 13.24
CA ALA A 419 10.11 19.16 12.00
C ALA A 419 9.85 20.68 12.13
N GLY A 420 8.70 21.06 12.70
CA GLY A 420 8.34 22.45 12.93
C GLY A 420 9.30 23.18 13.91
N LEU A 421 9.71 22.51 14.99
CA LEU A 421 10.68 23.04 15.94
C LEU A 421 12.09 23.22 15.31
N LEU A 422 12.51 22.23 14.48
CA LEU A 422 13.76 22.35 13.72
C LEU A 422 13.70 23.53 12.76
N ALA A 423 12.58 23.68 12.03
CA ALA A 423 12.37 24.82 11.14
C ALA A 423 12.42 26.16 11.88
N LYS A 424 11.80 26.25 13.05
CA LYS A 424 11.83 27.42 13.91
C LYS A 424 13.27 27.80 14.29
N LYS A 425 14.05 26.84 14.80
CA LYS A 425 15.47 27.07 15.16
C LYS A 425 16.31 27.51 13.95
N ALA A 426 16.05 26.90 12.77
CA ALA A 426 16.72 27.28 11.53
C ALA A 426 16.39 28.73 11.12
N ASN A 427 15.13 29.15 11.19
CA ASN A 427 14.70 30.51 10.89
C ASN A 427 15.30 31.55 11.86
N GLU A 428 15.34 31.23 13.15
CA GLU A 428 15.98 32.09 14.17
C GLU A 428 17.45 32.35 13.88
N LEU A 429 18.14 31.36 13.31
CA LEU A 429 19.53 31.48 12.87
C LEU A 429 19.68 32.12 11.48
N GLY A 430 18.57 32.37 10.77
CA GLY A 430 18.57 32.97 9.43
C GLY A 430 18.92 32.01 8.31
N LEU A 431 18.75 30.69 8.53
CA LEU A 431 18.93 29.67 7.49
C LEU A 431 17.73 29.65 6.53
N SER A 432 17.98 29.23 5.30
CA SER A 432 16.95 29.00 4.29
C SER A 432 17.25 27.71 3.53
N ARG A 433 16.22 27.08 2.94
CA ARG A 433 16.44 25.95 2.05
C ARG A 433 17.21 26.38 0.79
N LYS A 434 17.85 25.44 0.12
CA LYS A 434 18.53 25.71 -1.15
C LYS A 434 17.52 25.96 -2.27
N ARG A 435 17.89 26.85 -3.23
CA ARG A 435 17.01 27.30 -4.32
C ARG A 435 16.51 26.18 -5.23
N TRP A 436 17.29 25.10 -5.37
CA TRP A 436 16.95 23.95 -6.21
C TRP A 436 16.03 22.93 -5.54
N VAL A 437 15.75 23.08 -4.23
CA VAL A 437 14.91 22.14 -3.48
C VAL A 437 13.45 22.51 -3.64
N LYS A 438 12.65 21.64 -4.20
CA LYS A 438 11.18 21.70 -4.13
C LYS A 438 10.73 21.07 -2.81
N SER A 439 10.25 21.91 -1.88
CA SER A 439 9.78 21.47 -0.56
C SER A 439 8.26 21.45 -0.48
N SER A 440 7.70 20.55 0.33
CA SER A 440 6.25 20.42 0.50
C SER A 440 5.89 19.78 1.83
N LEU A 441 4.72 20.14 2.36
CA LEU A 441 4.05 19.49 3.48
C LEU A 441 2.68 18.98 3.00
N ALA A 442 2.46 17.66 3.05
CA ALA A 442 1.17 17.04 2.75
C ALA A 442 0.73 16.16 3.92
N PRO A 443 0.04 16.74 4.93
CA PRO A 443 -0.43 15.99 6.09
C PRO A 443 -1.54 15.02 5.72
N GLY A 444 -1.63 13.91 6.44
CA GLY A 444 -2.70 12.93 6.23
C GLY A 444 -4.03 13.30 6.90
N SER A 445 -4.10 14.43 7.61
CA SER A 445 -5.32 14.90 8.29
C SER A 445 -5.32 16.41 8.43
N LYS A 446 -6.49 17.03 8.29
CA LYS A 446 -6.70 18.45 8.59
C LYS A 446 -6.48 18.80 10.08
N VAL A 447 -6.52 17.81 10.97
CA VAL A 447 -6.19 18.01 12.38
C VAL A 447 -4.73 18.47 12.52
N SER A 448 -3.83 17.97 11.66
CA SER A 448 -2.42 18.36 11.65
C SER A 448 -2.23 19.86 11.35
N GLU A 449 -3.03 20.42 10.44
CA GLU A 449 -3.02 21.87 10.18
C GLU A 449 -3.40 22.67 11.44
N ILE A 450 -4.43 22.21 12.17
CA ILE A 450 -4.91 22.94 13.35
C ILE A 450 -3.83 23.00 14.43
N TYR A 451 -3.26 21.87 14.85
CA TYR A 451 -2.26 21.90 15.93
C TYR A 451 -0.93 22.57 15.50
N LEU A 452 -0.55 22.49 14.24
CA LEU A 452 0.62 23.23 13.74
C LEU A 452 0.36 24.73 13.71
N LYS A 453 -0.83 25.16 13.36
CA LYS A 453 -1.26 26.57 13.38
C LYS A 453 -1.31 27.12 14.81
N ASP A 454 -1.97 26.40 15.70
CA ASP A 454 -2.13 26.78 17.11
C ASP A 454 -0.81 26.83 17.88
N SER A 455 0.18 26.00 17.50
CA SER A 455 1.53 26.03 18.06
C SER A 455 2.44 27.08 17.39
N GLY A 456 1.99 27.71 16.30
CA GLY A 456 2.80 28.64 15.51
C GLY A 456 3.87 27.96 14.62
N LEU A 457 3.92 26.62 14.61
CA LEU A 457 4.96 25.89 13.86
C LEU A 457 4.67 25.82 12.37
N LEU A 458 3.39 25.94 11.93
CA LEU A 458 3.08 25.95 10.51
C LEU A 458 3.77 27.12 9.81
N SER A 459 3.71 28.34 10.37
CA SER A 459 4.39 29.50 9.79
C SER A 459 5.91 29.36 9.73
N GLU A 460 6.51 28.61 10.67
CA GLU A 460 7.95 28.34 10.63
C GLU A 460 8.33 27.35 9.53
N LEU A 461 7.49 26.36 9.27
CA LEU A 461 7.65 25.44 8.15
C LEU A 461 7.45 26.16 6.80
N GLU A 462 6.43 27.01 6.68
CA GLU A 462 6.14 27.81 5.48
C GLU A 462 7.30 28.71 5.07
N LYS A 463 7.99 29.34 6.01
CA LYS A 463 9.19 30.15 5.74
C LYS A 463 10.30 29.37 5.03
N LEU A 464 10.38 28.06 5.28
CA LEU A 464 11.33 27.17 4.61
C LEU A 464 10.71 26.47 3.37
N GLY A 465 9.50 26.88 2.96
CA GLY A 465 8.80 26.31 1.81
C GLY A 465 8.13 24.96 2.08
N PHE A 466 7.91 24.60 3.35
CA PHE A 466 7.10 23.46 3.74
C PHE A 466 5.66 23.92 4.06
N GLY A 467 5.06 24.71 3.18
CA GLY A 467 3.63 25.01 3.24
C GLY A 467 2.79 23.81 2.84
N ILE A 468 1.52 23.80 3.29
CA ILE A 468 0.56 22.73 2.97
C ILE A 468 0.22 22.79 1.48
N VAL A 469 0.53 21.72 0.77
CA VAL A 469 0.27 21.56 -0.68
C VAL A 469 -0.97 20.70 -0.98
N GLY A 470 -1.43 19.94 0.01
CA GLY A 470 -2.59 19.06 -0.07
C GLY A 470 -2.75 18.22 1.18
N PHE A 471 -3.93 17.62 1.35
CA PHE A 471 -4.20 16.57 2.34
C PHE A 471 -4.42 15.26 1.57
N ALA A 472 -3.34 14.66 1.11
CA ALA A 472 -3.36 13.53 0.20
C ALA A 472 -2.01 12.78 0.21
N CYS A 473 -2.01 11.55 -0.32
CA CYS A 473 -0.80 10.74 -0.48
C CYS A 473 -0.01 11.20 -1.74
N THR A 474 0.64 12.34 -1.66
CA THR A 474 1.29 13.05 -2.78
C THR A 474 2.60 12.38 -3.26
N THR A 475 3.74 12.96 -2.90
CA THR A 475 5.08 12.54 -3.34
C THR A 475 5.37 11.06 -3.10
N CYS A 476 4.94 10.49 -1.98
CA CYS A 476 5.12 9.07 -1.68
C CYS A 476 4.44 8.13 -2.69
N ASN A 477 3.36 8.58 -3.33
CA ASN A 477 2.65 7.84 -4.38
C ASN A 477 3.14 8.17 -5.81
N GLY A 478 4.20 8.98 -5.94
CA GLY A 478 4.71 9.40 -7.26
C GLY A 478 4.02 10.64 -7.83
N MET A 479 3.21 11.32 -7.02
CA MET A 479 2.49 12.54 -7.40
C MET A 479 3.26 13.80 -6.97
N SER A 480 4.55 13.84 -7.29
CA SER A 480 5.44 14.95 -6.92
C SER A 480 5.19 16.23 -7.74
N GLY A 481 4.45 16.12 -8.84
CA GLY A 481 4.27 17.21 -9.81
C GLY A 481 5.56 17.60 -10.54
N ALA A 482 5.47 18.58 -11.43
CA ALA A 482 6.61 19.05 -12.20
C ALA A 482 7.66 19.74 -11.31
N LEU A 483 8.94 19.61 -11.66
CA LEU A 483 10.02 20.44 -11.12
C LEU A 483 10.08 21.78 -11.88
N ASP A 484 10.78 22.75 -11.31
CA ASP A 484 11.05 24.00 -12.01
C ASP A 484 11.88 23.71 -13.27
N PRO A 485 11.41 24.10 -14.48
CA PRO A 485 12.14 23.83 -15.73
C PRO A 485 13.57 24.36 -15.76
N LYS A 486 13.85 25.47 -15.04
CA LYS A 486 15.21 26.03 -14.93
C LYS A 486 16.11 25.14 -14.10
N ILE A 487 15.56 24.54 -13.03
CA ILE A 487 16.29 23.61 -12.17
C ILE A 487 16.54 22.30 -12.90
N GLU A 488 15.55 21.77 -13.64
CA GLU A 488 15.75 20.60 -14.49
C GLU A 488 16.83 20.83 -15.56
N ALA A 489 16.77 21.95 -16.27
CA ALA A 489 17.78 22.31 -17.28
C ALA A 489 19.17 22.46 -16.68
N GLU A 490 19.31 23.09 -15.52
CA GLU A 490 20.58 23.22 -14.81
C GLU A 490 21.15 21.87 -14.40
N ALA A 491 20.30 21.00 -13.81
CA ALA A 491 20.72 19.67 -13.39
C ALA A 491 21.11 18.78 -14.59
N ALA A 492 20.39 18.89 -15.69
CA ALA A 492 20.72 18.18 -16.94
C ALA A 492 22.04 18.66 -17.54
N ALA A 493 22.26 19.99 -17.60
CA ALA A 493 23.47 20.57 -18.15
C ALA A 493 24.73 20.29 -17.31
N SER A 494 24.59 20.30 -15.98
CA SER A 494 25.70 20.01 -15.04
C SER A 494 25.98 18.53 -14.87
N GLY A 495 25.04 17.65 -15.24
CA GLY A 495 25.15 16.20 -15.05
C GLY A 495 25.18 15.74 -13.60
N VAL A 496 24.80 16.61 -12.64
CA VAL A 496 24.79 16.31 -11.21
C VAL A 496 23.91 15.11 -10.88
N TYR A 497 24.26 14.40 -9.83
CA TYR A 497 23.46 13.33 -9.30
C TYR A 497 22.27 13.88 -8.52
N THR A 498 21.08 13.63 -8.99
CA THR A 498 19.84 14.18 -8.42
C THR A 498 19.20 13.21 -7.44
N THR A 499 18.72 13.72 -6.31
CA THR A 499 18.14 12.92 -5.24
C THR A 499 16.84 13.51 -4.69
N ALA A 500 16.09 12.68 -3.96
CA ALA A 500 14.95 13.10 -3.15
C ALA A 500 15.10 12.59 -1.72
N VAL A 501 14.63 13.37 -0.75
CA VAL A 501 14.50 12.96 0.65
C VAL A 501 13.06 13.19 1.08
N LEU A 502 12.38 12.14 1.55
CA LEU A 502 10.96 12.21 1.90
C LEU A 502 10.63 11.41 3.15
N SER A 503 9.64 11.87 3.90
CA SER A 503 9.12 11.13 5.07
C SER A 503 8.03 10.12 4.69
N GLY A 504 8.19 9.49 3.53
CA GLY A 504 7.29 8.46 3.03
C GLY A 504 7.64 7.06 3.54
N ASN A 505 7.09 6.05 2.89
CA ASN A 505 7.32 4.64 3.17
C ASN A 505 7.96 3.88 1.99
N ARG A 506 8.01 4.47 0.80
CA ARG A 506 8.60 3.88 -0.42
C ARG A 506 9.44 4.86 -1.20
N ASN A 507 10.55 4.36 -1.68
CA ASN A 507 11.54 5.11 -2.45
C ASN A 507 12.07 4.33 -3.66
N PHE A 508 11.26 3.43 -4.22
CA PHE A 508 11.67 2.61 -5.37
C PHE A 508 12.08 3.45 -6.58
N ASP A 509 12.93 2.88 -7.42
CA ASP A 509 13.43 3.53 -8.63
C ASP A 509 12.31 4.02 -9.54
N GLY A 510 12.41 5.29 -9.96
CA GLY A 510 11.43 5.93 -10.83
C GLY A 510 10.09 6.28 -10.19
N ARG A 511 9.86 5.90 -8.92
CA ARG A 511 8.59 6.13 -8.24
C ARG A 511 8.34 7.59 -7.88
N ILE A 512 9.35 8.27 -7.32
CA ILE A 512 9.17 9.61 -6.74
C ILE A 512 9.02 10.66 -7.84
N HIS A 513 9.93 10.67 -8.80
CA HIS A 513 9.88 11.52 -9.98
C HIS A 513 10.80 10.93 -11.06
N PRO A 514 10.44 11.01 -12.36
CA PRO A 514 11.27 10.45 -13.44
C PRO A 514 12.69 11.03 -13.50
N PHE A 515 12.88 12.28 -13.10
CA PHE A 515 14.15 12.99 -13.12
C PHE A 515 15.04 12.68 -11.91
N ILE A 516 14.51 12.07 -10.85
CA ILE A 516 15.25 11.69 -9.64
C ILE A 516 15.96 10.35 -9.86
N LYS A 517 17.27 10.33 -9.62
CA LYS A 517 18.08 9.10 -9.76
C LYS A 517 17.94 8.18 -8.57
N GLU A 518 17.95 8.75 -7.35
CA GLU A 518 17.81 7.99 -6.11
C GLU A 518 16.97 8.75 -5.08
N ALA A 519 16.21 8.02 -4.27
CA ALA A 519 15.40 8.57 -3.21
C ALA A 519 15.69 7.90 -1.86
N PHE A 520 15.60 8.70 -0.79
CA PHE A 520 15.87 8.28 0.59
C PHE A 520 14.67 8.57 1.48
N LEU A 521 14.33 7.61 2.32
CA LEU A 521 13.34 7.81 3.38
C LEU A 521 14.02 8.37 4.62
N ALA A 522 13.36 9.32 5.27
CA ALA A 522 13.87 10.03 6.44
C ALA A 522 12.74 10.46 7.37
N SER A 523 13.05 10.71 8.64
CA SER A 523 12.11 11.38 9.53
C SER A 523 11.79 12.81 9.07
N PRO A 524 10.59 13.35 9.36
CA PRO A 524 10.23 14.72 9.00
C PRO A 524 11.27 15.79 9.39
N PRO A 525 11.88 15.80 10.59
CA PRO A 525 12.93 16.77 10.90
C PRO A 525 14.19 16.56 10.04
N LEU A 526 14.57 15.32 9.69
CA LEU A 526 15.70 15.10 8.76
C LEU A 526 15.37 15.59 7.34
N VAL A 527 14.13 15.47 6.87
CA VAL A 527 13.71 16.06 5.58
C VAL A 527 13.97 17.56 5.54
N VAL A 528 13.59 18.27 6.62
CA VAL A 528 13.87 19.71 6.74
C VAL A 528 15.38 19.97 6.75
N ALA A 529 16.15 19.20 7.51
CA ALA A 529 17.61 19.34 7.59
C ALA A 529 18.29 19.15 6.22
N TYR A 530 17.86 18.15 5.43
CA TYR A 530 18.40 17.93 4.08
C TYR A 530 17.97 19.01 3.07
N ALA A 531 16.80 19.63 3.25
CA ALA A 531 16.40 20.78 2.44
C ALA A 531 17.31 21.99 2.69
N LEU A 532 17.72 22.19 3.94
CA LEU A 532 18.70 23.22 4.33
C LEU A 532 20.10 22.91 3.79
N ALA A 533 20.55 21.66 3.94
CA ALA A 533 21.86 21.22 3.44
C ALA A 533 21.92 21.22 1.90
N GLY A 534 20.84 20.85 1.22
CA GLY A 534 20.69 20.87 -0.23
C GLY A 534 21.32 19.70 -0.98
N SER A 535 22.02 18.81 -0.30
CA SER A 535 22.64 17.61 -0.90
C SER A 535 22.66 16.44 0.08
N ILE A 536 22.42 15.24 -0.44
CA ILE A 536 22.59 13.98 0.31
C ILE A 536 24.07 13.70 0.63
N ARG A 537 24.99 14.36 -0.08
CA ARG A 537 26.43 14.18 0.11
C ARG A 537 26.97 14.85 1.39
N VAL A 538 26.19 15.73 2.02
CA VAL A 538 26.56 16.32 3.31
C VAL A 538 26.49 15.26 4.40
N ASN A 539 27.54 15.11 5.21
CA ASN A 539 27.43 14.32 6.44
C ASN A 539 26.50 15.05 7.41
N ILE A 540 25.26 14.55 7.53
CA ILE A 540 24.23 15.26 8.25
C ILE A 540 24.51 15.36 9.76
N GLU A 541 25.27 14.42 10.35
CA GLU A 541 25.61 14.43 11.78
C GLU A 541 26.71 15.42 12.12
N THR A 542 27.73 15.48 11.30
CA THR A 542 28.97 16.25 11.61
C THR A 542 29.23 17.40 10.66
N GLY A 543 28.60 17.40 9.49
CA GLY A 543 28.79 18.41 8.47
C GLY A 543 28.10 19.74 8.80
N VAL A 544 28.49 20.77 8.08
CA VAL A 544 27.87 22.10 8.14
C VAL A 544 26.60 22.06 7.28
N ILE A 545 25.45 22.37 7.88
CA ILE A 545 24.16 22.47 7.18
C ILE A 545 23.97 23.85 6.56
N GLY A 546 24.51 24.87 7.21
CA GLY A 546 24.42 26.25 6.77
C GLY A 546 25.29 27.19 7.61
N ILE A 547 25.27 28.45 7.23
CA ILE A 547 25.94 29.54 7.96
C ILE A 547 24.86 30.46 8.50
N ASP A 548 24.93 30.79 9.78
CA ASP A 548 23.98 31.70 10.40
C ASP A 548 24.19 33.16 9.98
N LYS A 549 23.27 34.04 10.36
CA LYS A 549 23.32 35.48 10.09
C LYS A 549 24.55 36.20 10.67
N ASN A 550 25.30 35.53 11.57
CA ASN A 550 26.53 36.06 12.20
C ASN A 550 27.82 35.44 11.59
N GLY A 551 27.67 34.59 10.56
CA GLY A 551 28.79 33.90 9.90
C GLY A 551 29.27 32.64 10.62
N LYS A 552 28.51 32.12 11.60
CA LYS A 552 28.86 30.88 12.34
C LYS A 552 28.31 29.66 11.62
N GLU A 553 29.09 28.59 11.59
CA GLU A 553 28.66 27.29 11.11
C GLU A 553 27.52 26.70 11.98
N VAL A 554 26.46 26.24 11.31
CA VAL A 554 25.31 25.56 11.93
C VAL A 554 25.33 24.07 11.54
N ARG A 555 25.18 23.21 12.52
CA ARG A 555 25.15 21.75 12.38
C ARG A 555 23.82 21.20 12.88
N LEU A 556 23.52 19.93 12.58
CA LEU A 556 22.26 19.28 12.97
C LEU A 556 21.97 19.39 14.47
N LYS A 557 23.00 19.21 15.30
CA LYS A 557 22.88 19.30 16.78
C LYS A 557 22.39 20.66 17.29
N ASP A 558 22.65 21.74 16.53
CA ASP A 558 22.22 23.09 16.89
C ASP A 558 20.74 23.33 16.58
N LEU A 559 20.14 22.47 15.74
CA LEU A 559 18.75 22.56 15.25
C LEU A 559 17.84 21.50 15.85
N TRP A 560 18.39 20.35 16.26
CA TRP A 560 17.59 19.21 16.70
C TRP A 560 16.82 19.53 17.98
N PRO A 561 15.47 19.37 18.03
CA PRO A 561 14.69 19.63 19.24
C PRO A 561 14.87 18.51 20.27
N SER A 562 14.74 18.83 21.56
CA SER A 562 14.67 17.83 22.60
C SER A 562 13.30 17.15 22.68
N ASP A 563 13.24 15.95 23.27
CA ASP A 563 11.97 15.25 23.47
C ASP A 563 11.00 16.05 24.35
N GLU A 564 11.53 16.78 25.36
CA GLU A 564 10.73 17.64 26.23
C GLU A 564 10.11 18.83 25.47
N GLU A 565 10.86 19.46 24.55
CA GLU A 565 10.32 20.53 23.69
C GLU A 565 9.18 20.01 22.83
N ILE A 566 9.35 18.81 22.24
CA ILE A 566 8.33 18.15 21.39
C ILE A 566 7.09 17.82 22.21
N ASP A 567 7.25 17.14 23.36
CA ASP A 567 6.15 16.70 24.22
C ASP A 567 5.35 17.85 24.77
N ALA A 568 6.02 18.93 25.16
CA ALA A 568 5.34 20.14 25.64
C ALA A 568 4.41 20.76 24.60
N ILE A 569 4.84 20.79 23.33
CA ILE A 569 3.99 21.30 22.23
C ILE A 569 2.85 20.33 21.93
N VAL A 570 3.12 19.03 21.80
CA VAL A 570 2.09 18.02 21.52
C VAL A 570 1.01 18.04 22.61
N TYR A 571 1.40 18.00 23.89
CA TYR A 571 0.46 18.04 25.02
C TYR A 571 -0.40 19.31 25.03
N LYS A 572 0.19 20.46 24.70
CA LYS A 572 -0.52 21.74 24.65
C LYS A 572 -1.46 21.86 23.46
N SER A 573 -1.05 21.36 22.30
CA SER A 573 -1.68 21.71 21.01
C SER A 573 -2.58 20.63 20.43
N VAL A 574 -2.40 19.34 20.79
CA VAL A 574 -3.28 18.26 20.29
C VAL A 574 -4.43 18.05 21.28
N LYS A 575 -5.67 18.31 20.84
CA LYS A 575 -6.87 18.30 21.68
C LYS A 575 -8.04 17.58 21.01
N PRO A 576 -8.94 16.89 21.78
CA PRO A 576 -10.09 16.18 21.24
C PRO A 576 -11.03 17.03 20.38
N GLU A 577 -11.18 18.30 20.72
CA GLU A 577 -12.07 19.23 20.02
C GLU A 577 -11.64 19.47 18.57
N MET A 578 -10.35 19.31 18.26
CA MET A 578 -9.82 19.44 16.89
C MET A 578 -10.32 18.30 16.01
N PHE A 579 -10.33 17.09 16.56
CA PHE A 579 -10.83 15.90 15.86
C PHE A 579 -12.33 16.00 15.63
N ALA A 580 -13.10 16.40 16.65
CA ALA A 580 -14.53 16.62 16.51
C ALA A 580 -14.83 17.68 15.44
N LYS A 581 -14.12 18.82 15.48
CA LYS A 581 -14.29 19.91 14.51
C LYS A 581 -14.09 19.46 13.06
N ILE A 582 -13.13 18.58 12.80
CA ILE A 582 -12.84 18.08 11.44
C ILE A 582 -13.75 16.92 11.06
N TYR A 583 -13.93 15.95 11.95
CA TYR A 583 -14.54 14.68 11.58
C TYR A 583 -16.06 14.63 11.78
N ASP A 584 -16.63 15.34 12.75
CA ASP A 584 -18.08 15.28 12.97
C ASP A 584 -18.88 15.79 11.75
N PRO A 585 -18.50 16.91 11.08
CA PRO A 585 -19.14 17.30 9.83
C PRO A 585 -18.89 16.32 8.67
N MET A 586 -17.68 15.72 8.62
CA MET A 586 -17.29 14.79 7.54
C MET A 586 -18.09 13.49 7.58
N PHE A 587 -18.39 13.00 8.79
CA PHE A 587 -19.13 11.74 9.02
C PHE A 587 -20.60 11.96 9.41
N ALA A 588 -21.08 13.20 9.42
CA ALA A 588 -22.50 13.46 9.54
C ALA A 588 -23.26 12.77 8.39
N LYS A 589 -24.37 12.09 8.73
CA LYS A 589 -25.20 11.45 7.70
C LYS A 589 -25.62 12.50 6.67
N SER A 590 -25.01 12.45 5.49
CA SER A 590 -25.42 13.28 4.36
C SER A 590 -26.59 12.63 3.65
N ASP A 591 -27.58 13.44 3.27
CA ASP A 591 -28.57 12.99 2.29
C ASP A 591 -27.84 12.71 0.98
N LYS A 592 -27.91 11.46 0.52
CA LYS A 592 -27.28 11.05 -0.75
C LYS A 592 -28.03 11.61 -1.98
N GLY A 593 -29.18 12.26 -1.76
CA GLY A 593 -30.09 12.69 -2.82
C GLY A 593 -30.83 11.53 -3.45
N GLU A 594 -31.44 11.76 -4.60
CA GLU A 594 -32.10 10.71 -5.36
C GLU A 594 -31.13 9.62 -5.79
N LYS A 595 -31.59 8.36 -5.71
CA LYS A 595 -30.81 7.19 -6.15
C LYS A 595 -30.53 7.32 -7.65
N ALA A 596 -29.28 7.13 -8.08
CA ALA A 596 -28.92 7.15 -9.48
C ALA A 596 -29.43 5.90 -10.21
N GLU A 597 -29.52 5.99 -11.54
CA GLU A 597 -29.79 4.84 -12.40
C GLU A 597 -28.77 3.73 -12.14
N PRO A 598 -29.17 2.44 -12.26
CA PRO A 598 -28.30 1.32 -11.93
C PRO A 598 -27.09 1.17 -12.87
N PHE A 599 -27.18 1.73 -14.07
CA PHE A 599 -26.13 1.69 -15.08
C PHE A 599 -25.42 3.04 -15.19
N TYR A 600 -24.10 2.99 -15.30
CA TYR A 600 -23.31 4.18 -15.61
C TYR A 600 -23.38 4.50 -17.09
N LYS A 601 -23.43 5.77 -17.42
CA LYS A 601 -23.40 6.24 -18.81
C LYS A 601 -21.94 6.40 -19.26
N TRP A 602 -21.39 5.36 -19.88
CA TRP A 602 -20.03 5.37 -20.38
C TRP A 602 -19.81 6.40 -21.49
N ASP A 603 -18.71 7.18 -21.37
CA ASP A 603 -18.25 8.05 -22.43
C ASP A 603 -17.06 7.42 -23.17
N ALA A 604 -17.25 7.04 -24.43
CA ALA A 604 -16.21 6.44 -25.26
C ALA A 604 -14.99 7.35 -25.51
N LYS A 605 -15.09 8.65 -25.21
CA LYS A 605 -13.99 9.61 -25.34
C LYS A 605 -13.18 9.78 -24.06
N SER A 606 -13.70 9.33 -22.91
CA SER A 606 -12.99 9.43 -21.65
C SER A 606 -11.71 8.58 -21.67
N THR A 607 -10.61 9.15 -21.25
CA THR A 607 -9.35 8.42 -21.01
C THR A 607 -9.19 8.02 -19.54
N TYR A 608 -10.21 8.28 -18.73
CA TYR A 608 -10.21 7.99 -17.28
C TYR A 608 -11.15 6.86 -16.89
N ILE A 609 -12.33 6.76 -17.53
CA ILE A 609 -13.38 5.81 -17.19
C ILE A 609 -13.93 5.18 -18.47
N GLN A 610 -13.73 3.87 -18.62
CA GLN A 610 -14.22 3.06 -19.73
C GLN A 610 -14.85 1.76 -19.24
N LYS A 611 -15.83 1.24 -19.99
CA LYS A 611 -16.43 -0.06 -19.70
C LYS A 611 -15.35 -1.15 -19.77
N PRO A 612 -15.13 -1.93 -18.70
CA PRO A 612 -14.11 -2.96 -18.71
C PRO A 612 -14.51 -4.18 -19.56
N PRO A 613 -13.53 -4.87 -20.21
CA PRO A 613 -13.82 -5.97 -21.14
C PRO A 613 -13.92 -7.35 -20.48
N TYR A 614 -13.87 -7.46 -19.15
CA TYR A 614 -13.63 -8.72 -18.42
C TYR A 614 -14.75 -9.76 -18.57
N TRP A 615 -15.94 -9.39 -19.10
CA TRP A 615 -17.05 -10.31 -19.33
C TRP A 615 -17.23 -10.71 -20.82
N GLU A 616 -16.27 -10.39 -21.67
CA GLU A 616 -16.20 -10.91 -23.03
C GLU A 616 -15.84 -12.40 -22.98
N ASP A 617 -16.31 -13.17 -23.98
CA ASP A 617 -16.13 -14.63 -24.04
C ASP A 617 -14.68 -15.09 -23.82
N ALA A 618 -13.72 -14.30 -24.30
CA ALA A 618 -12.29 -14.58 -24.16
C ALA A 618 -11.82 -14.69 -22.69
N PHE A 619 -12.49 -13.99 -21.77
CA PHE A 619 -12.12 -13.95 -20.35
C PHE A 619 -13.01 -14.86 -19.49
N MET A 620 -14.09 -15.39 -20.04
CA MET A 620 -15.07 -16.21 -19.33
C MET A 620 -14.70 -17.71 -19.28
N SER A 621 -13.49 -18.07 -19.66
CA SER A 621 -13.01 -19.46 -19.71
C SER A 621 -11.64 -19.60 -19.05
N MET A 622 -11.28 -20.84 -18.72
CA MET A 622 -9.95 -21.14 -18.19
C MET A 622 -8.88 -20.77 -19.23
N PRO A 623 -7.78 -20.15 -18.80
CA PRO A 623 -6.67 -19.75 -19.68
C PRO A 623 -6.03 -20.91 -20.45
N ALA A 624 -5.43 -20.59 -21.60
CA ALA A 624 -4.67 -21.53 -22.39
C ALA A 624 -3.32 -21.86 -21.70
N LEU A 625 -2.95 -23.15 -21.70
CA LEU A 625 -1.71 -23.65 -21.05
C LEU A 625 -0.73 -24.28 -22.03
N LYS A 626 -0.89 -24.01 -23.32
CA LYS A 626 -0.05 -24.58 -24.40
C LYS A 626 0.44 -23.51 -25.34
N ASN A 627 1.63 -23.77 -25.92
CA ASN A 627 2.26 -22.90 -26.90
C ASN A 627 2.43 -21.45 -26.39
N LEU A 628 2.75 -21.30 -25.10
CA LEU A 628 2.98 -20.00 -24.48
C LEU A 628 4.32 -19.40 -24.93
N ARG A 629 4.32 -18.13 -25.33
CA ARG A 629 5.54 -17.39 -25.70
C ARG A 629 5.93 -16.43 -24.57
N PRO A 630 7.22 -16.30 -24.23
CA PRO A 630 7.67 -15.29 -23.27
C PRO A 630 7.38 -13.85 -23.74
N LEU A 631 6.63 -13.09 -22.94
CA LEU A 631 6.54 -11.64 -23.08
C LEU A 631 7.79 -10.98 -22.48
N GLY A 632 8.35 -11.59 -21.44
CA GLY A 632 9.55 -11.11 -20.78
C GLY A 632 10.19 -12.18 -19.89
N VAL A 633 11.53 -12.07 -19.78
CA VAL A 633 12.37 -12.80 -18.82
C VAL A 633 12.98 -11.74 -17.89
N PHE A 634 12.49 -11.67 -16.67
CA PHE A 634 12.79 -10.57 -15.78
C PHE A 634 13.74 -10.95 -14.64
N PRO A 635 14.61 -10.02 -14.20
CA PRO A 635 15.49 -10.24 -13.05
C PRO A 635 14.72 -10.31 -11.72
N ASN A 636 15.45 -10.37 -10.61
CA ASN A 636 14.89 -10.28 -9.26
C ASN A 636 14.30 -8.90 -9.01
N ASP A 637 13.45 -8.82 -7.98
CA ASP A 637 12.93 -7.55 -7.42
C ASP A 637 12.09 -6.72 -8.40
N ILE A 638 11.36 -7.36 -9.29
CA ILE A 638 10.36 -6.68 -10.13
C ILE A 638 9.20 -6.22 -9.27
N THR A 639 9.01 -4.91 -9.21
CA THR A 639 7.96 -4.29 -8.41
C THR A 639 6.67 -4.08 -9.20
N THR A 640 5.57 -3.83 -8.51
CA THR A 640 4.31 -3.40 -9.16
C THR A 640 4.46 -2.05 -9.88
N ASP A 641 5.47 -1.22 -9.54
CA ASP A 641 5.81 -0.02 -10.31
C ASP A 641 6.46 -0.33 -11.67
N HIS A 642 7.15 -1.45 -11.81
CA HIS A 642 7.63 -1.94 -13.11
C HIS A 642 6.49 -2.50 -13.96
N LEU A 643 5.54 -3.20 -13.31
CA LEU A 643 4.41 -3.87 -13.99
C LEU A 643 3.32 -2.89 -14.40
N SER A 644 2.99 -1.93 -13.53
CA SER A 644 1.94 -0.92 -13.73
C SER A 644 2.34 0.36 -13.02
N PRO A 645 3.07 1.28 -13.66
CA PRO A 645 3.54 2.53 -13.06
C PRO A 645 2.39 3.40 -12.54
N SER A 646 2.70 4.29 -11.60
CA SER A 646 1.73 5.24 -11.01
C SER A 646 2.06 6.69 -11.30
N ASN A 647 3.32 6.99 -11.64
CA ASN A 647 3.85 8.35 -11.82
C ASN A 647 3.29 9.04 -13.08
N ALA A 648 3.79 10.26 -13.35
CA ALA A 648 3.36 11.08 -14.48
C ALA A 648 3.54 10.36 -15.82
N ILE A 649 2.51 10.45 -16.68
CA ILE A 649 2.54 9.93 -18.05
C ILE A 649 3.43 10.83 -18.90
N GLN A 650 4.42 10.21 -19.56
CA GLN A 650 5.28 10.90 -20.51
C GLN A 650 4.62 10.94 -21.91
N ALA A 651 4.70 12.09 -22.60
CA ALA A 651 4.08 12.27 -23.90
C ALA A 651 4.52 11.24 -24.96
N ASN A 652 5.78 10.79 -24.88
CA ASN A 652 6.38 9.79 -25.78
C ASN A 652 6.21 8.34 -25.31
N SER A 653 5.42 8.11 -24.25
CA SER A 653 5.01 6.75 -23.84
C SER A 653 3.80 6.29 -24.65
N ALA A 654 3.58 4.97 -24.74
CA ALA A 654 2.41 4.42 -25.44
C ALA A 654 1.07 4.95 -24.88
N SER A 655 0.97 5.10 -23.55
CA SER A 655 -0.21 5.72 -22.93
C SER A 655 -0.32 7.21 -23.25
N GLY A 656 0.80 7.95 -23.26
CA GLY A 656 0.81 9.38 -23.61
C GLY A 656 0.39 9.61 -25.07
N GLU A 657 0.95 8.85 -25.99
CA GLU A 657 0.57 8.86 -27.41
C GLU A 657 -0.94 8.60 -27.60
N TYR A 658 -1.47 7.63 -26.86
CA TYR A 658 -2.89 7.30 -26.88
C TYR A 658 -3.75 8.45 -26.32
N CYS A 659 -3.43 8.98 -25.13
CA CYS A 659 -4.18 10.08 -24.51
C CYS A 659 -4.19 11.34 -25.39
N LEU A 660 -3.04 11.70 -25.98
CA LEU A 660 -2.94 12.83 -26.91
C LEU A 660 -3.79 12.60 -28.18
N LYS A 661 -3.79 11.37 -28.73
CA LYS A 661 -4.65 10.98 -29.86
C LYS A 661 -6.14 11.08 -29.51
N MET A 662 -6.52 10.79 -28.26
CA MET A 662 -7.89 10.94 -27.76
C MET A 662 -8.28 12.42 -27.54
N GLY A 663 -7.32 13.36 -27.64
CA GLY A 663 -7.56 14.80 -27.55
C GLY A 663 -7.26 15.40 -26.18
N LEU A 664 -6.62 14.65 -25.28
CA LEU A 664 -6.21 15.19 -23.98
C LEU A 664 -5.05 16.19 -24.17
N PRO A 665 -5.09 17.40 -23.57
CA PRO A 665 -3.99 18.36 -23.63
C PRO A 665 -2.71 17.81 -22.98
N LEU A 666 -1.55 18.24 -23.46
CA LEU A 666 -0.24 17.78 -22.96
C LEU A 666 -0.07 18.03 -21.46
N GLU A 667 -0.50 19.19 -20.98
CA GLU A 667 -0.45 19.59 -19.58
C GLU A 667 -1.39 18.79 -18.69
N ASP A 668 -2.32 18.04 -19.26
CA ASP A 668 -3.33 17.26 -18.55
C ASP A 668 -3.13 15.74 -18.65
N LEU A 669 -2.00 15.28 -19.17
CA LEU A 669 -1.66 13.85 -19.21
C LEU A 669 -1.71 13.18 -17.83
N ASN A 670 -1.54 13.95 -16.76
CA ASN A 670 -1.66 13.48 -15.37
C ASN A 670 -0.76 12.26 -15.11
N SER A 671 -1.24 11.27 -14.39
CA SER A 671 -0.46 10.09 -14.01
C SER A 671 -1.11 8.80 -14.50
N TYR A 672 -0.31 7.76 -14.68
CA TYR A 672 -0.82 6.41 -14.99
C TYR A 672 -1.85 5.93 -13.95
N ALA A 673 -1.65 6.29 -12.68
CA ALA A 673 -2.55 5.90 -11.60
C ALA A 673 -3.97 6.41 -11.81
N THR A 674 -4.14 7.65 -12.24
CA THR A 674 -5.45 8.29 -12.42
C THR A 674 -6.23 7.76 -13.61
N HIS A 675 -5.57 7.16 -14.60
CA HIS A 675 -6.18 6.60 -15.82
C HIS A 675 -6.51 5.11 -15.72
N ARG A 676 -6.40 4.48 -14.54
CA ARG A 676 -6.65 3.04 -14.36
C ARG A 676 -8.12 2.62 -14.52
N GLY A 677 -9.06 3.55 -14.52
CA GLY A 677 -10.45 3.27 -14.89
C GLY A 677 -10.68 3.18 -16.40
N ASP A 678 -9.69 3.55 -17.23
CA ASP A 678 -9.65 3.28 -18.67
C ASP A 678 -8.67 2.14 -18.97
N HIS A 679 -9.23 0.98 -19.32
CA HIS A 679 -8.44 -0.21 -19.65
C HIS A 679 -7.52 0.00 -20.85
N ASN A 680 -7.84 0.91 -21.79
CA ASN A 680 -7.01 1.20 -22.96
C ASN A 680 -5.72 1.93 -22.58
N THR A 681 -5.82 2.96 -21.72
CA THR A 681 -4.64 3.68 -21.19
C THR A 681 -3.82 2.76 -20.27
N ALA A 682 -4.49 2.03 -19.39
CA ALA A 682 -3.84 1.19 -18.39
C ALA A 682 -3.14 -0.04 -19.02
N LEU A 683 -3.69 -0.63 -20.08
CA LEU A 683 -3.02 -1.72 -20.82
C LEU A 683 -1.73 -1.23 -21.49
N ARG A 684 -1.74 -0.01 -22.06
CA ARG A 684 -0.55 0.61 -22.66
C ARG A 684 0.52 0.97 -21.61
N ALA A 685 0.11 1.10 -20.35
CA ALA A 685 1.00 1.28 -19.21
C ALA A 685 1.64 -0.03 -18.72
N THR A 686 1.15 -1.19 -19.17
CA THR A 686 1.68 -2.49 -18.75
C THR A 686 3.13 -2.63 -19.14
N LEU A 687 4.01 -2.85 -18.12
CA LEU A 687 5.46 -2.96 -18.31
C LEU A 687 6.10 -1.71 -18.94
N ALA A 688 5.48 -0.53 -18.82
CA ALA A 688 5.92 0.71 -19.47
C ALA A 688 7.02 1.46 -18.69
N ASN A 689 7.45 0.95 -17.54
CA ASN A 689 8.45 1.64 -16.73
C ASN A 689 9.80 1.70 -17.44
N PRO A 690 10.40 2.90 -17.63
CA PRO A 690 11.69 3.06 -18.32
C PRO A 690 12.88 2.48 -17.52
N LYS A 691 12.68 2.10 -16.26
CA LYS A 691 13.69 1.44 -15.42
C LYS A 691 13.64 -0.09 -15.50
N LEU A 692 12.72 -0.66 -16.27
CA LEU A 692 12.59 -2.10 -16.44
C LEU A 692 13.84 -2.68 -17.12
N TYR A 693 14.20 -3.88 -16.70
CA TYR A 693 15.20 -4.73 -17.37
C TYR A 693 14.52 -6.01 -17.84
N ASN A 694 14.67 -6.35 -19.12
CA ASN A 694 14.22 -7.61 -19.70
C ASN A 694 15.42 -8.36 -20.28
N GLU A 695 15.75 -9.51 -19.71
CA GLU A 695 16.95 -10.31 -20.09
C GLU A 695 16.92 -10.79 -21.54
N MET A 696 15.76 -10.73 -22.22
CA MET A 696 15.62 -10.98 -23.65
C MET A 696 16.31 -9.92 -24.53
N VAL A 697 16.50 -8.70 -23.99
CA VAL A 697 17.01 -7.55 -24.77
C VAL A 697 18.38 -7.15 -24.25
N LYS A 698 19.41 -7.36 -25.08
CA LYS A 698 20.82 -7.09 -24.75
C LYS A 698 21.43 -6.18 -25.78
N ASP A 699 22.42 -5.39 -25.36
CA ASP A 699 23.26 -4.59 -26.23
C ASP A 699 24.31 -5.44 -26.95
N GLU A 700 25.12 -4.82 -27.79
CA GLU A 700 26.21 -5.48 -28.58
C GLU A 700 27.27 -6.15 -27.70
N ASN A 701 27.36 -5.75 -26.41
CA ASN A 701 28.31 -6.33 -25.45
C ASN A 701 27.65 -7.44 -24.59
N GLY A 702 26.38 -7.78 -24.84
CA GLY A 702 25.64 -8.78 -24.09
C GLY A 702 25.06 -8.26 -22.77
N LYS A 703 25.12 -6.95 -22.47
CA LYS A 703 24.54 -6.34 -21.30
C LYS A 703 23.05 -6.10 -21.52
N VAL A 704 22.22 -6.45 -20.54
CA VAL A 704 20.77 -6.22 -20.59
C VAL A 704 20.49 -4.71 -20.70
N LYS A 705 19.68 -4.33 -21.68
CA LYS A 705 19.24 -2.94 -21.87
C LYS A 705 18.19 -2.56 -20.82
N GLN A 706 18.25 -1.33 -20.35
CA GLN A 706 17.20 -0.73 -19.52
C GLN A 706 16.14 -0.09 -20.40
N GLY A 707 14.87 -0.29 -20.07
CA GLY A 707 13.73 0.30 -20.77
C GLY A 707 12.55 -0.65 -20.87
N SER A 708 11.42 -0.12 -21.30
CA SER A 708 10.21 -0.89 -21.60
C SER A 708 10.37 -1.58 -22.97
N LEU A 709 11.27 -2.58 -23.03
CA LEU A 709 11.68 -3.27 -24.26
C LEU A 709 11.46 -4.78 -24.16
N THR A 710 11.14 -5.40 -25.29
CA THR A 710 11.10 -6.87 -25.44
C THR A 710 11.42 -7.28 -26.86
N LYS A 711 11.35 -8.59 -27.13
CA LYS A 711 11.46 -9.14 -28.49
C LYS A 711 10.17 -9.80 -28.93
N ILE A 712 9.73 -9.51 -30.15
CA ILE A 712 8.61 -10.20 -30.78
C ILE A 712 9.12 -11.51 -31.37
N MET A 713 8.60 -12.63 -30.87
CA MET A 713 8.99 -13.96 -31.30
C MET A 713 7.93 -14.55 -32.25
N PRO A 714 8.32 -15.44 -33.21
CA PRO A 714 9.67 -16.03 -33.41
C PRO A 714 10.67 -15.17 -34.16
N GLU A 715 10.28 -13.97 -34.65
CA GLU A 715 11.13 -13.13 -35.52
C GLU A 715 12.36 -12.57 -34.79
N GLY A 716 12.35 -12.52 -33.46
CA GLY A 716 13.42 -11.95 -32.63
C GLY A 716 13.55 -10.42 -32.74
N LYS A 717 12.51 -9.74 -33.27
CA LYS A 717 12.52 -8.29 -33.48
C LYS A 717 12.43 -7.54 -32.17
N GLU A 718 13.43 -6.74 -31.84
CA GLU A 718 13.38 -5.82 -30.70
C GLU A 718 12.32 -4.73 -30.92
N SER A 719 11.54 -4.43 -29.88
CA SER A 719 10.43 -3.50 -29.92
C SER A 719 10.15 -2.91 -28.53
N ARG A 720 9.45 -1.76 -28.47
CA ARG A 720 8.83 -1.34 -27.22
C ARG A 720 7.83 -2.41 -26.75
N MET A 721 7.62 -2.50 -25.45
CA MET A 721 6.73 -3.51 -24.86
C MET A 721 5.32 -3.43 -25.44
N TRP A 722 4.77 -2.21 -25.62
CA TRP A 722 3.43 -2.04 -26.14
C TRP A 722 3.23 -2.61 -27.55
N GLU A 723 4.12 -2.32 -28.50
CA GLU A 723 4.01 -2.85 -29.87
C GLU A 723 4.10 -4.36 -29.91
N ALA A 724 4.88 -4.96 -29.00
CA ALA A 724 4.92 -6.41 -28.87
C ALA A 724 3.60 -6.98 -28.34
N ILE A 725 3.04 -6.35 -27.31
CA ILE A 725 1.72 -6.72 -26.75
C ILE A 725 0.65 -6.63 -27.85
N GLU A 726 0.58 -5.52 -28.57
CA GLU A 726 -0.38 -5.30 -29.68
C GLU A 726 -0.23 -6.37 -30.75
N THR A 727 1.02 -6.68 -31.16
CA THR A 727 1.29 -7.73 -32.13
C THR A 727 0.83 -9.11 -31.65
N TYR A 728 1.06 -9.46 -30.39
CA TYR A 728 0.66 -10.76 -29.84
C TYR A 728 -0.86 -10.84 -29.65
N MET A 729 -1.52 -9.75 -29.28
CA MET A 729 -2.99 -9.68 -29.21
C MET A 729 -3.61 -9.91 -30.61
N GLU A 730 -3.11 -9.28 -31.67
CA GLU A 730 -3.53 -9.50 -33.04
C GLU A 730 -3.37 -10.96 -33.48
N ARG A 731 -2.28 -11.60 -33.06
CA ARG A 731 -1.98 -13.02 -33.32
C ARG A 731 -2.78 -13.98 -32.45
N LYS A 732 -3.47 -13.48 -31.42
CA LYS A 732 -4.09 -14.31 -30.36
C LYS A 732 -3.10 -15.32 -29.74
N GLN A 733 -1.83 -14.89 -29.57
CA GLN A 733 -0.75 -15.71 -29.05
C GLN A 733 -0.79 -15.71 -27.51
N PRO A 734 -1.00 -16.87 -26.85
CA PRO A 734 -0.92 -16.93 -25.39
C PRO A 734 0.52 -16.70 -24.93
N LEU A 735 0.66 -15.97 -23.81
CA LEU A 735 1.94 -15.50 -23.32
C LEU A 735 2.26 -16.06 -21.94
N ILE A 736 3.55 -16.03 -21.61
CA ILE A 736 4.10 -16.35 -20.29
C ILE A 736 5.10 -15.27 -19.87
N ILE A 737 5.17 -15.01 -18.57
CA ILE A 737 6.25 -14.24 -17.96
C ILE A 737 7.11 -15.17 -17.13
N VAL A 738 8.44 -15.05 -17.26
CA VAL A 738 9.42 -15.74 -16.42
C VAL A 738 10.18 -14.70 -15.60
N ALA A 739 10.33 -14.91 -14.29
CA ALA A 739 10.92 -13.91 -13.40
C ALA A 739 11.78 -14.52 -12.28
N GLY A 740 12.56 -13.68 -11.64
CA GLY A 740 13.38 -14.03 -10.49
C GLY A 740 12.61 -13.98 -9.15
N THR A 741 13.33 -13.64 -8.07
CA THR A 741 12.77 -13.53 -6.71
C THR A 741 11.96 -12.25 -6.52
N ASN A 742 11.04 -12.26 -5.55
CA ASN A 742 10.24 -11.10 -5.12
C ASN A 742 9.42 -10.47 -6.24
N TYR A 743 8.92 -11.27 -7.20
CA TYR A 743 8.11 -10.77 -8.31
C TYR A 743 6.80 -10.15 -7.82
N GLY A 744 6.55 -8.89 -8.21
CA GLY A 744 5.34 -8.14 -7.87
C GLY A 744 5.36 -7.49 -6.48
N GLN A 745 6.55 -7.31 -5.88
CA GLN A 745 6.65 -6.55 -4.62
C GLN A 745 6.22 -5.09 -4.79
N GLY A 746 5.80 -4.46 -3.69
CA GLY A 746 5.40 -3.06 -3.66
C GLY A 746 3.91 -2.85 -3.39
N SER A 747 3.26 -1.97 -4.17
CA SER A 747 1.85 -1.61 -3.98
C SER A 747 0.88 -2.74 -4.35
N SER A 748 -0.30 -2.73 -3.73
CA SER A 748 -1.38 -3.73 -3.94
C SER A 748 -2.12 -3.61 -5.29
N ARG A 749 -1.49 -3.09 -6.32
CA ARG A 749 -2.10 -2.79 -7.61
C ARG A 749 -2.60 -4.04 -8.34
N ASP A 750 -3.90 -4.16 -8.48
CA ASP A 750 -4.53 -5.19 -9.32
C ASP A 750 -4.20 -5.02 -10.80
N TRP A 751 -3.97 -3.79 -11.28
CA TRP A 751 -3.54 -3.51 -12.65
C TRP A 751 -2.20 -4.15 -13.02
N ALA A 752 -1.34 -4.48 -12.06
CA ALA A 752 -0.15 -5.29 -12.32
C ALA A 752 -0.50 -6.71 -12.81
N ALA A 753 -1.70 -7.20 -12.49
CA ALA A 753 -2.25 -8.47 -12.98
C ALA A 753 -3.26 -8.26 -14.12
N LYS A 754 -4.16 -7.26 -14.02
CA LYS A 754 -5.13 -6.90 -15.07
C LYS A 754 -4.42 -6.61 -16.40
N GLY A 755 -3.37 -5.78 -16.38
CA GLY A 755 -2.63 -5.41 -17.57
C GLY A 755 -1.97 -6.60 -18.27
N VAL A 756 -1.28 -7.46 -17.51
CA VAL A 756 -0.64 -8.65 -18.10
C VAL A 756 -1.68 -9.66 -18.60
N ARG A 757 -2.83 -9.81 -17.92
CA ARG A 757 -3.93 -10.66 -18.40
C ARG A 757 -4.50 -10.14 -19.73
N LEU A 758 -4.79 -8.84 -19.80
CA LEU A 758 -5.29 -8.21 -21.04
C LEU A 758 -4.27 -8.29 -22.19
N ALA A 759 -2.98 -8.27 -21.88
CA ALA A 759 -1.91 -8.47 -22.86
C ALA A 759 -1.81 -9.92 -23.39
N GLY A 760 -2.57 -10.86 -22.82
CA GLY A 760 -2.56 -12.27 -23.20
C GLY A 760 -1.62 -13.16 -22.37
N VAL A 761 -1.12 -12.68 -21.23
CA VAL A 761 -0.33 -13.51 -20.30
C VAL A 761 -1.25 -14.45 -19.54
N GLU A 762 -1.06 -15.74 -19.70
CA GLU A 762 -1.83 -16.82 -19.07
C GLU A 762 -1.11 -17.42 -17.86
N VAL A 763 0.22 -17.35 -17.84
CA VAL A 763 1.09 -17.99 -16.83
C VAL A 763 2.22 -17.04 -16.42
N VAL A 764 2.52 -17.02 -15.14
CA VAL A 764 3.74 -16.42 -14.58
C VAL A 764 4.52 -17.52 -13.86
N ILE A 765 5.80 -17.70 -14.21
CA ILE A 765 6.72 -18.56 -13.46
C ILE A 765 7.78 -17.69 -12.81
N ALA A 766 7.91 -17.73 -11.48
CA ALA A 766 8.92 -16.96 -10.76
C ALA A 766 9.63 -17.78 -9.68
N GLU A 767 10.78 -17.32 -9.22
CA GLU A 767 11.50 -17.93 -8.09
C GLU A 767 10.76 -17.69 -6.78
N SER A 768 10.14 -16.49 -6.63
CA SER A 768 9.13 -16.20 -5.61
C SER A 768 8.19 -15.09 -6.07
N ILE A 769 6.95 -15.10 -5.58
CA ILE A 769 5.90 -14.13 -5.93
C ILE A 769 5.36 -13.51 -4.64
N GLU A 770 5.28 -12.19 -4.61
CA GLU A 770 4.74 -11.46 -3.47
C GLU A 770 3.25 -11.74 -3.27
N ARG A 771 2.81 -11.81 -2.03
CA ARG A 771 1.46 -12.30 -1.63
C ARG A 771 0.32 -11.60 -2.38
N ILE A 772 0.27 -10.27 -2.31
CA ILE A 772 -0.85 -9.51 -2.88
C ILE A 772 -0.88 -9.66 -4.41
N HIS A 773 0.30 -9.58 -5.04
CA HIS A 773 0.39 -9.74 -6.50
C HIS A 773 -0.01 -11.14 -6.94
N ARG A 774 0.38 -12.19 -6.19
CA ARG A 774 -0.05 -13.57 -6.43
C ARG A 774 -1.58 -13.68 -6.42
N THR A 775 -2.22 -13.11 -5.38
CA THR A 775 -3.70 -13.12 -5.26
C THR A 775 -4.36 -12.36 -6.42
N ASN A 776 -3.79 -11.24 -6.85
CA ASN A 776 -4.29 -10.49 -8.00
C ASN A 776 -4.16 -11.28 -9.31
N LEU A 777 -3.05 -12.01 -9.52
CA LEU A 777 -2.89 -12.91 -10.67
C LEU A 777 -3.99 -13.98 -10.71
N VAL A 778 -4.23 -14.64 -9.58
CA VAL A 778 -5.31 -15.63 -9.43
C VAL A 778 -6.67 -15.00 -9.71
N GLY A 779 -6.93 -13.83 -9.15
CA GLY A 779 -8.16 -13.07 -9.33
C GLY A 779 -8.47 -12.71 -10.78
N MET A 780 -7.43 -12.58 -11.61
CA MET A 780 -7.53 -12.34 -13.05
C MET A 780 -7.44 -13.61 -13.90
N GLY A 781 -7.37 -14.80 -13.29
CA GLY A 781 -7.23 -16.05 -14.01
C GLY A 781 -5.84 -16.27 -14.64
N VAL A 782 -4.79 -15.61 -14.15
CA VAL A 782 -3.41 -15.89 -14.52
C VAL A 782 -2.84 -16.92 -13.57
N LEU A 783 -2.23 -18.00 -14.08
CA LEU A 783 -1.68 -19.09 -13.27
C LEU A 783 -0.31 -18.72 -12.70
N PRO A 784 -0.19 -18.52 -11.36
CA PRO A 784 1.10 -18.30 -10.73
C PRO A 784 1.80 -19.63 -10.46
N LEU A 785 3.02 -19.77 -10.93
CA LEU A 785 3.88 -20.94 -10.75
C LEU A 785 5.19 -20.52 -10.10
N GLN A 786 5.76 -21.40 -9.28
CA GLN A 786 7.01 -21.13 -8.58
C GLN A 786 8.04 -22.21 -8.91
N PHE A 787 9.26 -21.82 -9.27
CA PHE A 787 10.37 -22.73 -9.41
C PHE A 787 10.58 -23.54 -8.12
N LYS A 788 11.08 -24.78 -8.25
CA LYS A 788 11.48 -25.58 -7.09
C LYS A 788 12.68 -24.94 -6.40
N LYS A 789 12.84 -25.21 -5.10
CA LYS A 789 13.92 -24.65 -4.30
C LYS A 789 15.29 -24.98 -4.92
N GLY A 790 16.02 -23.94 -5.27
CA GLY A 790 17.32 -24.04 -5.92
C GLY A 790 17.29 -23.95 -7.44
N ASP A 791 16.11 -24.05 -8.05
CA ASP A 791 15.93 -23.84 -9.48
C ASP A 791 15.63 -22.37 -9.79
N THR A 792 16.16 -21.90 -10.91
CA THR A 792 15.98 -20.53 -11.40
C THR A 792 15.77 -20.56 -12.91
N ARG A 793 15.39 -19.41 -13.49
CA ARG A 793 15.36 -19.26 -14.95
C ARG A 793 16.72 -19.56 -15.60
N HIS A 794 17.82 -19.30 -14.90
CA HIS A 794 19.17 -19.58 -15.39
C HIS A 794 19.55 -21.07 -15.33
N THR A 795 18.98 -21.84 -14.38
CA THR A 795 19.14 -23.29 -14.32
C THR A 795 18.73 -23.96 -15.62
N TYR A 796 17.69 -23.45 -16.25
CA TYR A 796 17.15 -23.98 -17.51
C TYR A 796 17.55 -23.16 -18.73
N ASN A 797 18.46 -22.18 -18.58
CA ASN A 797 18.93 -21.29 -19.65
C ASN A 797 17.78 -20.69 -20.49
N ILE A 798 16.78 -20.13 -19.80
CA ILE A 798 15.63 -19.50 -20.45
C ILE A 798 16.08 -18.14 -20.99
N ASP A 799 15.96 -17.92 -22.28
CA ASP A 799 16.40 -16.69 -22.96
C ASP A 799 15.27 -15.93 -23.69
N GLY A 800 14.07 -16.50 -23.71
CA GLY A 800 12.87 -15.91 -24.31
C GLY A 800 12.55 -16.38 -25.72
N THR A 801 13.35 -17.29 -26.29
CA THR A 801 13.11 -17.85 -27.64
C THR A 801 12.21 -19.10 -27.62
N GLU A 802 11.98 -19.65 -26.45
CA GLU A 802 11.27 -20.89 -26.20
C GLU A 802 9.73 -20.78 -26.37
N THR A 803 9.09 -21.93 -26.45
CA THR A 803 7.65 -22.10 -26.18
C THR A 803 7.45 -23.00 -24.98
N PHE A 804 6.35 -22.79 -24.26
CA PHE A 804 6.05 -23.50 -23.01
C PHE A 804 4.67 -24.14 -23.06
N ASP A 805 4.58 -25.39 -22.59
CA ASP A 805 3.34 -26.09 -22.25
C ASP A 805 3.34 -26.39 -20.75
N ILE A 806 2.21 -26.21 -20.09
CA ILE A 806 2.02 -26.54 -18.68
C ILE A 806 1.16 -27.79 -18.60
N LEU A 807 1.71 -28.84 -17.97
CA LEU A 807 1.14 -30.19 -17.91
C LEU A 807 0.84 -30.61 -16.46
N GLY A 808 -0.26 -31.31 -16.25
CA GLY A 808 -0.66 -31.86 -14.97
C GLY A 808 -2.01 -31.34 -14.48
N ASN A 809 -2.44 -31.88 -13.32
CA ASN A 809 -3.68 -31.44 -12.68
C ASN A 809 -3.44 -30.21 -11.82
N ILE A 810 -4.31 -29.23 -11.96
CA ILE A 810 -4.25 -28.01 -11.15
C ILE A 810 -4.92 -28.30 -9.81
N GLU A 811 -4.09 -28.34 -8.76
CA GLU A 811 -4.45 -28.58 -7.37
C GLU A 811 -3.75 -27.56 -6.46
N PRO A 812 -4.30 -27.26 -5.28
CA PRO A 812 -3.67 -26.33 -4.34
C PRO A 812 -2.24 -26.76 -3.99
N ARG A 813 -1.27 -25.91 -4.30
CA ARG A 813 0.17 -26.15 -4.11
C ARG A 813 0.70 -27.44 -4.73
N GLY A 814 -0.03 -28.01 -5.69
CA GLY A 814 0.38 -29.20 -6.43
C GLY A 814 1.58 -28.98 -7.33
N ASP A 815 2.21 -30.07 -7.76
CA ASP A 815 3.30 -30.04 -8.71
C ASP A 815 2.79 -30.12 -10.13
N LEU A 816 3.25 -29.20 -10.98
CA LEU A 816 3.03 -29.20 -12.42
C LEU A 816 4.33 -29.44 -13.16
N THR A 817 4.23 -29.94 -14.39
CA THR A 817 5.37 -30.09 -15.29
C THR A 817 5.34 -28.99 -16.33
N VAL A 818 6.44 -28.27 -16.47
CA VAL A 818 6.68 -27.35 -17.58
C VAL A 818 7.42 -28.11 -18.66
N SER A 819 6.84 -28.19 -19.87
CA SER A 819 7.50 -28.71 -21.06
C SER A 819 7.92 -27.54 -21.95
N MET A 820 9.19 -27.22 -21.91
CA MET A 820 9.79 -26.11 -22.64
C MET A 820 10.40 -26.63 -23.94
N THR A 821 10.04 -26.01 -25.06
CA THR A 821 10.62 -26.34 -26.39
C THR A 821 11.50 -25.19 -26.85
N ARG A 822 12.79 -25.42 -27.04
CA ARG A 822 13.75 -24.45 -27.52
C ARG A 822 13.58 -24.16 -29.01
N ALA A 823 14.20 -23.08 -29.51
CA ALA A 823 14.17 -22.72 -30.94
C ALA A 823 14.75 -23.81 -31.85
N ASN A 824 15.68 -24.63 -31.38
CA ASN A 824 16.26 -25.77 -32.09
C ASN A 824 15.38 -27.03 -32.05
N GLY A 825 14.23 -27.01 -31.40
CA GLY A 825 13.32 -28.14 -31.23
C GLY A 825 13.62 -29.06 -30.04
N GLU A 826 14.67 -28.80 -29.27
CA GLU A 826 14.99 -29.53 -28.04
C GLU A 826 13.90 -29.31 -26.99
N LYS A 827 13.48 -30.38 -26.33
CA LYS A 827 12.52 -30.34 -25.23
C LYS A 827 13.20 -30.50 -23.88
N VAL A 828 12.87 -29.63 -22.95
CA VAL A 828 13.33 -29.66 -21.56
C VAL A 828 12.12 -29.71 -20.67
N GLU A 829 12.06 -30.66 -19.76
CA GLU A 829 10.95 -30.76 -18.77
C GLU A 829 11.49 -30.54 -17.38
N PHE A 830 10.74 -29.74 -16.61
CA PHE A 830 11.03 -29.49 -15.20
C PHE A 830 9.75 -29.30 -14.37
N LYS A 831 9.89 -29.47 -13.05
CA LYS A 831 8.77 -29.34 -12.11
C LYS A 831 8.69 -27.94 -11.52
N VAL A 832 7.46 -27.47 -11.33
CA VAL A 832 7.15 -26.21 -10.65
C VAL A 832 6.03 -26.45 -9.64
N THR A 833 5.92 -25.56 -8.66
CA THR A 833 4.82 -25.57 -7.69
C THR A 833 3.69 -24.65 -8.16
N CYS A 834 2.47 -25.15 -8.24
CA CYS A 834 1.28 -24.36 -8.46
C CYS A 834 1.04 -23.46 -7.23
N ARG A 835 0.94 -22.14 -7.44
CA ARG A 835 0.73 -21.18 -6.36
C ARG A 835 -0.71 -20.70 -6.28
N LEU A 836 -1.65 -21.57 -6.64
CA LEU A 836 -3.00 -21.54 -6.12
C LEU A 836 -2.93 -22.19 -4.73
N ASP A 837 -3.09 -21.41 -3.68
CA ASP A 837 -2.77 -21.86 -2.32
C ASP A 837 -3.98 -22.51 -1.63
N THR A 838 -5.20 -22.28 -2.13
CA THR A 838 -6.47 -22.77 -1.58
C THR A 838 -7.34 -23.44 -2.65
N SER A 839 -8.29 -24.29 -2.22
CA SER A 839 -9.27 -24.89 -3.13
C SER A 839 -10.19 -23.85 -3.77
N ALA A 840 -10.54 -22.80 -3.01
CA ALA A 840 -11.33 -21.69 -3.51
C ALA A 840 -10.60 -20.93 -4.63
N GLU A 841 -9.28 -20.74 -4.53
CA GLU A 841 -8.48 -20.13 -5.60
C GLU A 841 -8.44 -20.99 -6.87
N VAL A 842 -8.45 -22.32 -6.73
CA VAL A 842 -8.54 -23.22 -7.88
C VAL A 842 -9.88 -23.06 -8.61
N GLU A 843 -10.97 -22.88 -7.87
CA GLU A 843 -12.28 -22.62 -8.46
C GLU A 843 -12.34 -21.26 -9.16
N VAL A 844 -11.79 -20.23 -8.54
CA VAL A 844 -11.67 -18.88 -9.13
C VAL A 844 -10.89 -18.94 -10.44
N TYR A 845 -9.73 -19.59 -10.43
CA TYR A 845 -8.89 -19.75 -11.63
C TYR A 845 -9.64 -20.51 -12.75
N LYS A 846 -10.31 -21.63 -12.44
CA LYS A 846 -11.08 -22.42 -13.42
C LYS A 846 -12.25 -21.64 -14.01
N ALA A 847 -12.81 -20.70 -13.26
CA ALA A 847 -13.87 -19.82 -13.75
C ALA A 847 -13.37 -18.71 -14.71
N GLY A 848 -12.05 -18.48 -14.80
CA GLY A 848 -11.44 -17.40 -15.57
C GLY A 848 -11.10 -16.17 -14.75
N GLY A 849 -11.40 -16.18 -13.44
CA GLY A 849 -11.12 -15.11 -12.50
C GLY A 849 -12.26 -14.93 -11.48
N ILE A 850 -12.05 -14.02 -10.54
CA ILE A 850 -12.98 -13.82 -9.42
C ILE A 850 -14.31 -13.18 -9.85
N LEU A 851 -14.24 -12.18 -10.72
CA LEU A 851 -15.43 -11.49 -11.26
C LEU A 851 -16.24 -12.42 -12.16
N GLN A 852 -15.56 -13.24 -12.96
CA GLN A 852 -16.18 -14.25 -13.81
C GLN A 852 -16.87 -15.32 -12.99
N LYS A 853 -16.23 -15.81 -11.92
CA LYS A 853 -16.84 -16.74 -10.97
C LYS A 853 -18.10 -16.15 -10.37
N PHE A 854 -18.02 -14.92 -9.85
CA PHE A 854 -19.15 -14.24 -9.24
C PHE A 854 -20.31 -14.04 -10.23
N ALA A 855 -20.01 -13.58 -11.45
CA ALA A 855 -21.03 -13.45 -12.49
C ALA A 855 -21.75 -14.77 -12.76
N LYS A 856 -21.01 -15.88 -12.89
CA LYS A 856 -21.56 -17.21 -13.10
C LYS A 856 -22.43 -17.67 -11.94
N ASP A 857 -21.97 -17.45 -10.71
CA ASP A 857 -22.70 -17.83 -9.50
C ASP A 857 -24.05 -17.08 -9.38
N VAL A 858 -24.03 -15.76 -9.62
CA VAL A 858 -25.23 -14.91 -9.58
C VAL A 858 -26.23 -15.27 -10.71
N ILE A 859 -25.72 -15.56 -11.91
CA ILE A 859 -26.56 -15.98 -13.04
C ILE A 859 -27.15 -17.36 -12.79
N ALA A 860 -26.39 -18.30 -12.19
CA ALA A 860 -26.87 -19.65 -11.87
C ALA A 860 -27.90 -19.66 -10.72
N ALA A 861 -27.87 -18.68 -9.82
CA ALA A 861 -28.81 -18.50 -8.72
C ALA A 861 -30.12 -17.80 -9.14
N LYS A 862 -30.36 -17.57 -10.45
CA LYS A 862 -31.54 -16.93 -11.05
C LYS A 862 -32.80 -17.81 -11.00
#